data_b9820f036a7b2e0c2819adc78c9626ad
#
_entry.id   b9820f036a7b2e0c2819adc78c9626ad
#
_cell.length_a   1.000
_cell.length_b   1.000
_cell.length_c   1.000
_cell.angle_alpha   90.00
_cell.angle_beta   90.00
_cell.angle_gamma   90.00
#
_symmetry.space_group_name_H-M   'P 1'
#
loop_
_entity.id
_entity.type
_entity.pdbx_description
1 polymer ?
#
loop_
_entity_poly.entity_id
_entity_poly.type
_entity_poly.pdbx_seq_one_letter_code
_entity_poly.pdbx_strand_id
1 'polypeptide(L)'
;MSQHTYSLTHAQRRVWFTELLESGTSICNLTACVKFRGNIDLDVLEGALNHSISRNDAIRFQLLEGEELEPRLYLTEYKYTSLEIIDFSNVEMIEIEQWIQEQARIPFKLFNSPLYQFYLLRIHNHEVWLFAKFHHIIMDGISLNVMGNQIIDLYQKMKKQDPLPDQPEPSYLSYIEKESQYLQSSRFAKDRLFWTQTFQNPPEYHSLAGQTSLQKQSTSASRDTITLSPHLGQTIRIFCEEQKINIISLFMASFYICISRITSKKDLAIGTYYGNRGSKAEKEMLGMFVSSLPIRITADPDADFLSFVRRVGREQLSVMRHQRFPYNLLVNELRKEQKDLHNLIGISMQYQPLQWHNADGFDYETALYFSGYTANELSVQIQERTDTGTIQLNFDYQNTLFSLEDIKRIQNHLLTLLENALQHPHSFIKELDMTNKREKQKLLYEFNKTEAVSPEAPTLHGLFERQAAVTPERPAIRFSGGSLTYAELDMYAGRLAVHLAARGVTRESIVGVLSKRSPEMLIAVLAVLKAGGAYLPLDPAYPKERLSYMLKDSGAALLLAQPGCSAPNFSGETLEVDMASLASEKAENDVFTPADGCSLAYVIYTSGSTGKPKGVAVEHRQAVSFLTGMQRQFPLQEDDIVMVKTSFSFDASVWQLFWWSLSGASAYLLPPGWEKDPALIVQAIHQESITTAHFIPAMLNSFLDQAEIERLSDGTSLKRVFAGGEPLAPHTAARFAPLLPQVSLIHGYGPTEATVDAAFYVLDPERDRDRLRIPIGKPVPGARLYVLDAHLAVQPCGVAGELYIAGAGVARGYLNRPALTEERFLEDPFYPGERIYKTGDLARWIPEGHIEFLGRLDDQVKIRGYRIEPGEIEAALRSIEGVREAAVTVRTDSGEPELCAYTEGLRRNEVRTQLERLLPSYMIPAHMIEMERWPVTPSGKLDRNALPAPGGAADAETYTAPRNVTEMKLAQLWEDVLKNGPVGI
;
A
#
# COMPACT_ATOMS: atom_id res chain seq x y z
N MET A 1 -38.95 -2.10 48.82
CA MET A 1 -37.86 -3.08 49.07
C MET A 1 -36.68 -2.70 48.20
N SER A 2 -35.48 -2.47 48.74
CA SER A 2 -34.31 -2.17 47.90
C SER A 2 -33.98 -3.40 47.04
N GLN A 3 -34.10 -3.24 45.73
CA GLN A 3 -33.77 -4.28 44.78
C GLN A 3 -32.28 -4.65 44.90
N HIS A 4 -31.98 -5.94 45.13
CA HIS A 4 -30.59 -6.39 45.26
C HIS A 4 -29.91 -6.26 43.88
N THR A 5 -28.83 -5.49 43.81
CA THR A 5 -28.11 -5.22 42.56
C THR A 5 -26.70 -5.78 42.56
N TYR A 6 -26.18 -6.13 41.39
CA TYR A 6 -24.87 -6.75 41.21
C TYR A 6 -24.04 -5.93 40.21
N SER A 7 -22.72 -5.94 40.37
CA SER A 7 -21.79 -5.34 39.42
C SER A 7 -21.67 -6.22 38.15
N LEU A 8 -21.35 -5.59 37.04
CA LEU A 8 -21.02 -6.33 35.81
C LEU A 8 -19.71 -7.08 35.98
N THR A 9 -19.63 -8.29 35.40
CA THR A 9 -18.36 -8.99 35.18
C THR A 9 -17.53 -8.24 34.14
N HIS A 10 -16.23 -8.53 34.06
CA HIS A 10 -15.36 -7.92 33.02
C HIS A 10 -15.79 -8.26 31.60
N ALA A 11 -16.32 -9.44 31.35
CA ALA A 11 -16.90 -9.83 30.06
C ALA A 11 -18.12 -8.97 29.73
N GLN A 12 -19.02 -8.77 30.71
CA GLN A 12 -20.19 -7.91 30.56
C GLN A 12 -19.83 -6.42 30.41
N ARG A 13 -18.81 -5.92 31.14
CA ARG A 13 -18.28 -4.55 30.98
C ARG A 13 -17.80 -4.29 29.56
N ARG A 14 -17.12 -5.26 28.94
CA ARG A 14 -16.68 -5.12 27.55
C ARG A 14 -17.88 -4.95 26.61
N VAL A 15 -18.93 -5.75 26.76
CA VAL A 15 -20.16 -5.62 25.99
C VAL A 15 -20.81 -4.26 26.25
N TRP A 16 -20.85 -3.82 27.50
CA TRP A 16 -21.38 -2.52 27.87
C TRP A 16 -20.63 -1.35 27.24
N PHE A 17 -19.29 -1.36 27.24
CA PHE A 17 -18.50 -0.34 26.59
C PHE A 17 -18.69 -0.33 25.06
N THR A 18 -18.85 -1.50 24.45
CA THR A 18 -19.19 -1.57 23.01
C THR A 18 -20.56 -0.92 22.75
N GLU A 19 -21.55 -1.18 23.59
CA GLU A 19 -22.88 -0.60 23.50
C GLU A 19 -22.90 0.92 23.69
N LEU A 20 -22.05 1.45 24.59
CA LEU A 20 -21.89 2.89 24.79
C LEU A 20 -21.28 3.59 23.58
N LEU A 21 -20.26 2.97 22.97
CA LEU A 21 -19.58 3.53 21.81
C LEU A 21 -20.45 3.49 20.55
N GLU A 22 -21.29 2.44 20.42
CA GLU A 22 -22.12 2.16 19.24
C GLU A 22 -23.61 2.19 19.59
N SER A 23 -23.99 3.15 20.43
CA SER A 23 -25.34 3.27 20.95
C SER A 23 -26.41 3.35 19.85
N GLY A 24 -27.49 2.59 20.04
CA GLY A 24 -28.60 2.49 19.07
C GLY A 24 -28.34 1.57 17.90
N THR A 25 -27.23 0.82 17.89
CA THR A 25 -26.95 -0.23 16.89
C THR A 25 -27.31 -1.61 17.44
N SER A 26 -27.30 -2.61 16.56
CA SER A 26 -27.51 -4.02 16.91
C SER A 26 -26.21 -4.81 17.12
N ILE A 27 -25.08 -4.14 17.34
CA ILE A 27 -23.76 -4.77 17.45
C ILE A 27 -23.70 -5.84 18.55
N CYS A 28 -24.46 -5.63 19.63
CA CYS A 28 -24.54 -6.54 20.75
C CYS A 28 -25.71 -7.55 20.66
N ASN A 29 -26.40 -7.66 19.52
CA ASN A 29 -27.42 -8.66 19.31
C ASN A 29 -26.82 -10.01 18.94
N LEU A 30 -27.29 -11.07 19.59
CA LEU A 30 -26.98 -12.46 19.29
C LEU A 30 -28.28 -13.13 18.84
N THR A 31 -28.37 -13.48 17.54
CA THR A 31 -29.62 -14.01 16.96
C THR A 31 -29.39 -15.38 16.39
N ALA A 32 -30.26 -16.31 16.78
CA ALA A 32 -30.32 -17.68 16.27
C ALA A 32 -31.72 -18.05 15.82
N CYS A 33 -31.79 -18.92 14.83
CA CYS A 33 -33.05 -19.55 14.46
C CYS A 33 -32.87 -21.07 14.42
N VAL A 34 -33.75 -21.77 15.09
CA VAL A 34 -33.78 -23.24 15.08
C VAL A 34 -34.95 -23.68 14.22
N LYS A 35 -34.64 -24.35 13.13
CA LYS A 35 -35.58 -24.82 12.12
C LYS A 35 -35.95 -26.27 12.43
N PHE A 36 -37.09 -26.52 13.03
CA PHE A 36 -37.58 -27.85 13.34
C PHE A 36 -38.40 -28.40 12.18
N ARG A 37 -38.09 -29.64 11.77
CA ARG A 37 -38.84 -30.38 10.77
C ARG A 37 -39.56 -31.57 11.41
N GLY A 38 -40.78 -31.79 11.03
CA GLY A 38 -41.66 -32.87 11.57
C GLY A 38 -42.81 -32.33 12.42
N ASN A 39 -43.50 -33.24 13.12
CA ASN A 39 -44.66 -32.87 13.93
C ASN A 39 -44.24 -32.41 15.33
N ILE A 40 -43.94 -31.13 15.46
CA ILE A 40 -43.57 -30.46 16.71
C ILE A 40 -44.81 -30.00 17.45
N ASP A 41 -44.93 -30.38 18.70
CA ASP A 41 -45.99 -29.91 19.62
C ASP A 41 -45.56 -28.53 20.16
N LEU A 42 -46.29 -27.51 19.74
CA LEU A 42 -45.94 -26.09 20.07
C LEU A 42 -46.13 -25.78 21.55
N ASP A 43 -47.16 -26.35 22.19
CA ASP A 43 -47.45 -26.15 23.62
C ASP A 43 -46.35 -26.80 24.47
N VAL A 44 -45.89 -27.97 24.06
CA VAL A 44 -44.76 -28.66 24.74
C VAL A 44 -43.46 -27.87 24.51
N LEU A 45 -43.21 -27.31 23.32
CA LEU A 45 -42.05 -26.51 23.02
C LEU A 45 -42.03 -25.23 23.83
N GLU A 46 -43.17 -24.50 23.91
CA GLU A 46 -43.35 -23.32 24.75
C GLU A 46 -43.12 -23.67 26.22
N GLY A 47 -43.66 -24.77 26.68
CA GLY A 47 -43.45 -25.28 28.05
C GLY A 47 -41.97 -25.55 28.35
N ALA A 48 -41.27 -26.21 27.44
CA ALA A 48 -39.85 -26.54 27.59
C ALA A 48 -38.98 -25.26 27.65
N LEU A 49 -39.28 -24.28 26.78
CA LEU A 49 -38.58 -23.01 26.77
C LEU A 49 -38.81 -22.24 28.09
N ASN A 50 -40.07 -22.11 28.51
CA ASN A 50 -40.43 -21.45 29.76
C ASN A 50 -39.81 -22.14 30.98
N HIS A 51 -39.73 -23.44 30.99
CA HIS A 51 -39.07 -24.20 32.06
C HIS A 51 -37.56 -23.95 32.08
N SER A 52 -36.90 -23.88 30.92
CA SER A 52 -35.48 -23.49 30.83
C SER A 52 -35.25 -22.09 31.35
N ILE A 53 -36.05 -21.10 30.96
CA ILE A 53 -35.94 -19.70 31.43
C ILE A 53 -36.14 -19.64 32.97
N SER A 54 -37.06 -20.38 33.53
CA SER A 54 -37.34 -20.40 34.98
C SER A 54 -36.13 -20.87 35.80
N ARG A 55 -35.36 -21.83 35.27
CA ARG A 55 -34.22 -22.46 35.94
C ARG A 55 -32.90 -21.71 35.79
N ASN A 56 -32.77 -20.82 34.84
CA ASN A 56 -31.55 -20.07 34.55
C ASN A 56 -31.71 -18.61 34.99
N ASP A 57 -30.87 -18.18 35.91
CA ASP A 57 -30.88 -16.79 36.42
C ASP A 57 -30.29 -15.80 35.40
N ALA A 58 -29.29 -16.19 34.64
CA ALA A 58 -28.59 -15.29 33.71
C ALA A 58 -29.51 -14.65 32.66
N ILE A 59 -30.50 -15.38 32.16
CA ILE A 59 -31.44 -14.89 31.14
C ILE A 59 -32.45 -13.89 31.74
N ARG A 60 -32.66 -13.93 33.05
CA ARG A 60 -33.62 -13.06 33.76
C ARG A 60 -32.97 -11.78 34.30
N PHE A 61 -31.67 -11.57 34.09
CA PHE A 61 -31.04 -10.29 34.41
C PHE A 61 -31.57 -9.16 33.54
N GLN A 62 -31.77 -8.02 34.20
CA GLN A 62 -32.03 -6.74 33.55
C GLN A 62 -31.04 -5.69 34.04
N LEU A 63 -30.89 -4.62 33.25
CA LEU A 63 -30.04 -3.50 33.59
C LEU A 63 -30.84 -2.39 34.31
N LEU A 64 -30.24 -1.83 35.37
CA LEU A 64 -30.70 -0.63 36.05
C LEU A 64 -29.66 0.47 35.82
N GLU A 65 -30.12 1.71 35.58
CA GLU A 65 -29.23 2.86 35.51
C GLU A 65 -28.46 3.00 36.81
N GLY A 66 -27.14 3.09 36.75
CA GLY A 66 -26.27 3.29 37.88
C GLY A 66 -25.99 4.78 38.13
N GLU A 67 -25.47 5.09 39.32
CA GLU A 67 -25.04 6.46 39.65
C GLU A 67 -23.80 6.92 38.87
N GLU A 68 -23.02 5.97 38.32
CA GLU A 68 -21.85 6.17 37.46
C GLU A 68 -22.18 5.71 36.04
N LEU A 69 -21.25 5.88 35.10
CA LEU A 69 -21.41 5.46 33.70
C LEU A 69 -21.63 3.94 33.52
N GLU A 70 -21.58 3.14 34.55
CA GLU A 70 -21.72 1.68 34.54
C GLU A 70 -23.06 1.25 35.16
N PRO A 71 -23.90 0.47 34.43
CA PRO A 71 -25.17 0.00 34.94
C PRO A 71 -24.98 -1.11 35.98
N ARG A 72 -26.05 -1.37 36.72
CA ARG A 72 -26.11 -2.48 37.66
C ARG A 72 -27.04 -3.56 37.13
N LEU A 73 -26.72 -4.83 37.41
CA LEU A 73 -27.61 -5.95 37.15
C LEU A 73 -28.57 -6.14 38.30
N TYR A 74 -29.80 -6.50 38.01
CA TYR A 74 -30.74 -7.04 38.98
C TYR A 74 -31.45 -8.24 38.42
N LEU A 75 -31.81 -9.17 39.29
CA LEU A 75 -32.50 -10.40 38.93
C LEU A 75 -34.00 -10.23 39.06
N THR A 76 -34.74 -10.52 37.98
CA THR A 76 -36.21 -10.49 37.99
C THR A 76 -36.80 -11.85 38.40
N GLU A 77 -37.98 -11.82 39.02
CA GLU A 77 -38.73 -13.03 39.24
C GLU A 77 -39.20 -13.63 37.90
N TYR A 78 -39.22 -14.95 37.85
CA TYR A 78 -39.70 -15.64 36.65
C TYR A 78 -41.21 -15.36 36.47
N LYS A 79 -41.61 -15.04 35.24
CA LYS A 79 -42.98 -14.95 34.78
C LYS A 79 -43.13 -15.77 33.53
N TYR A 80 -44.16 -16.66 33.49
CA TYR A 80 -44.49 -17.39 32.29
C TYR A 80 -44.83 -16.44 31.16
N THR A 81 -44.24 -16.66 30.00
CA THR A 81 -44.48 -15.83 28.81
C THR A 81 -44.96 -16.70 27.69
N SER A 82 -46.22 -16.46 27.22
CA SER A 82 -46.69 -17.10 25.99
C SER A 82 -45.92 -16.60 24.80
N LEU A 83 -45.57 -17.51 23.91
CA LEU A 83 -44.81 -17.18 22.69
C LEU A 83 -45.76 -16.64 21.61
N GLU A 84 -45.33 -15.57 20.97
CA GLU A 84 -46.02 -15.08 19.78
C GLU A 84 -45.74 -16.02 18.60
N ILE A 85 -46.82 -16.47 17.96
CA ILE A 85 -46.78 -17.33 16.77
C ILE A 85 -47.01 -16.46 15.55
N ILE A 86 -46.02 -16.40 14.66
CA ILE A 86 -46.14 -15.67 13.38
C ILE A 86 -46.33 -16.68 12.27
N ASP A 87 -47.40 -16.52 11.51
CA ASP A 87 -47.79 -17.45 10.44
C ASP A 87 -47.21 -17.01 9.08
N PHE A 88 -46.22 -17.74 8.62
CA PHE A 88 -45.51 -17.57 7.32
C PHE A 88 -45.90 -18.68 6.33
N SER A 89 -46.97 -19.45 6.56
CA SER A 89 -47.33 -20.60 5.73
C SER A 89 -47.55 -20.28 4.24
N ASN A 90 -47.88 -19.03 3.92
CA ASN A 90 -48.11 -18.54 2.57
C ASN A 90 -47.12 -17.49 2.10
N VAL A 91 -45.96 -17.42 2.73
CA VAL A 91 -44.90 -16.42 2.46
C VAL A 91 -43.71 -17.11 1.80
N GLU A 92 -43.10 -16.44 0.81
CA GLU A 92 -41.91 -16.94 0.15
C GLU A 92 -40.70 -16.98 1.11
N MET A 93 -39.87 -18.01 0.96
CA MET A 93 -38.71 -18.23 1.85
C MET A 93 -37.76 -17.01 1.95
N ILE A 94 -37.58 -16.28 0.86
CA ILE A 94 -36.77 -15.09 0.81
C ILE A 94 -37.30 -13.96 1.71
N GLU A 95 -38.59 -13.81 1.78
CA GLU A 95 -39.25 -12.80 2.64
C GLU A 95 -39.16 -13.20 4.11
N ILE A 96 -39.21 -14.50 4.43
CA ILE A 96 -39.04 -15.02 5.78
C ILE A 96 -37.59 -14.73 6.25
N GLU A 97 -36.61 -15.05 5.43
CA GLU A 97 -35.20 -14.80 5.74
C GLU A 97 -34.91 -13.28 5.87
N GLN A 98 -35.54 -12.44 5.06
CA GLN A 98 -35.46 -10.97 5.18
C GLN A 98 -36.06 -10.48 6.50
N TRP A 99 -37.25 -10.97 6.88
CA TRP A 99 -37.87 -10.62 8.15
C TRP A 99 -36.99 -11.00 9.35
N ILE A 100 -36.38 -12.20 9.35
CA ILE A 100 -35.46 -12.63 10.40
C ILE A 100 -34.24 -11.71 10.45
N GLN A 101 -33.69 -11.38 9.30
CA GLN A 101 -32.54 -10.48 9.23
C GLN A 101 -32.87 -9.07 9.73
N GLU A 102 -34.05 -8.57 9.45
CA GLU A 102 -34.54 -7.28 9.98
C GLU A 102 -34.69 -7.34 11.50
N GLN A 103 -35.33 -8.42 12.04
CA GLN A 103 -35.46 -8.59 13.49
C GLN A 103 -34.13 -8.70 14.20
N ALA A 104 -33.11 -9.33 13.57
CA ALA A 104 -31.77 -9.43 14.11
C ALA A 104 -31.09 -8.04 14.25
N ARG A 105 -31.47 -7.09 13.41
CA ARG A 105 -30.93 -5.72 13.37
C ARG A 105 -31.65 -4.72 14.28
N ILE A 106 -32.75 -5.09 14.90
CA ILE A 106 -33.45 -4.22 15.85
C ILE A 106 -32.71 -4.24 17.20
N PRO A 107 -32.18 -3.10 17.69
CA PRO A 107 -31.53 -3.05 18.98
C PRO A 107 -32.50 -3.30 20.15
N PHE A 108 -31.96 -3.76 21.28
CA PHE A 108 -32.75 -3.92 22.51
C PHE A 108 -32.96 -2.57 23.22
N LYS A 109 -34.09 -2.45 23.92
CA LYS A 109 -34.25 -1.46 24.98
C LYS A 109 -33.51 -2.00 26.22
N LEU A 110 -32.41 -1.31 26.62
CA LEU A 110 -31.46 -1.88 27.56
C LEU A 110 -31.94 -1.88 29.01
N PHE A 111 -32.54 -0.77 29.46
CA PHE A 111 -32.88 -0.60 30.88
C PHE A 111 -34.30 -1.03 31.21
N ASN A 112 -34.45 -1.73 32.34
CA ASN A 112 -35.72 -2.17 32.88
C ASN A 112 -36.59 -2.95 31.88
N SER A 113 -35.95 -3.75 31.04
CA SER A 113 -36.57 -4.51 29.96
C SER A 113 -35.91 -5.89 29.82
N PRO A 114 -36.64 -6.92 29.37
CA PRO A 114 -36.04 -8.20 29.02
C PRO A 114 -34.98 -8.03 27.92
N LEU A 115 -33.84 -8.71 28.08
CA LEU A 115 -32.74 -8.69 27.13
C LEU A 115 -32.71 -9.93 26.21
N TYR A 116 -33.90 -10.53 26.04
CA TYR A 116 -34.17 -11.67 25.14
C TYR A 116 -35.51 -11.50 24.46
N GLN A 117 -35.70 -12.19 23.33
CA GLN A 117 -36.90 -12.20 22.55
C GLN A 117 -37.05 -13.54 21.83
N PHE A 118 -38.24 -14.12 21.82
CA PHE A 118 -38.56 -15.37 21.14
C PHE A 118 -39.79 -15.21 20.30
N TYR A 119 -39.79 -15.86 19.11
CA TYR A 119 -40.94 -16.04 18.25
C TYR A 119 -41.00 -17.47 17.75
N LEU A 120 -42.22 -18.02 17.59
CA LEU A 120 -42.46 -19.25 16.82
C LEU A 120 -42.92 -18.87 15.43
N LEU A 121 -42.17 -19.26 14.40
CA LEU A 121 -42.50 -18.99 13.01
C LEU A 121 -43.09 -20.28 12.41
N ARG A 122 -44.35 -20.27 12.02
CA ARG A 122 -45.01 -21.39 11.33
C ARG A 122 -44.70 -21.25 9.86
N ILE A 123 -43.89 -22.16 9.29
CA ILE A 123 -43.49 -22.11 7.88
C ILE A 123 -44.42 -22.94 7.03
N HIS A 124 -44.61 -24.20 7.43
CA HIS A 124 -45.55 -25.15 6.81
C HIS A 124 -46.16 -26.07 7.88
N ASN A 125 -47.09 -26.94 7.50
CA ASN A 125 -47.74 -27.87 8.44
C ASN A 125 -46.79 -28.78 9.23
N HIS A 126 -45.57 -29.01 8.74
CA HIS A 126 -44.55 -29.87 9.36
C HIS A 126 -43.21 -29.16 9.56
N GLU A 127 -43.18 -27.80 9.52
CA GLU A 127 -41.96 -27.03 9.74
C GLU A 127 -42.27 -25.79 10.58
N VAL A 128 -41.61 -25.71 11.74
CA VAL A 128 -41.69 -24.60 12.68
C VAL A 128 -40.29 -24.12 13.02
N TRP A 129 -40.08 -22.82 12.98
CA TRP A 129 -38.81 -22.24 13.35
C TRP A 129 -38.96 -21.49 14.68
N LEU A 130 -37.99 -21.72 15.60
CA LEU A 130 -37.86 -20.95 16.83
C LEU A 130 -36.84 -19.85 16.58
N PHE A 131 -37.30 -18.62 16.45
CA PHE A 131 -36.44 -17.44 16.44
C PHE A 131 -36.09 -17.06 17.88
N ALA A 132 -34.81 -16.85 18.16
CA ALA A 132 -34.28 -16.46 19.45
C ALA A 132 -33.26 -15.32 19.30
N LYS A 133 -33.49 -14.21 19.96
CA LYS A 133 -32.60 -13.05 19.99
C LYS A 133 -32.26 -12.70 21.42
N PHE A 134 -31.00 -12.45 21.70
CA PHE A 134 -30.47 -12.09 23.01
C PHE A 134 -29.52 -10.88 22.90
N HIS A 135 -29.49 -10.09 23.96
CA HIS A 135 -28.41 -9.13 24.14
C HIS A 135 -27.17 -9.84 24.68
N HIS A 136 -26.01 -9.57 24.09
CA HIS A 136 -24.75 -10.26 24.43
C HIS A 136 -24.32 -10.09 25.90
N ILE A 137 -24.85 -9.09 26.62
CA ILE A 137 -24.56 -8.88 28.06
C ILE A 137 -25.06 -10.01 28.96
N ILE A 138 -26.09 -10.76 28.52
CA ILE A 138 -26.68 -11.87 29.28
C ILE A 138 -26.39 -13.25 28.67
N MET A 139 -25.85 -13.31 27.42
CA MET A 139 -25.74 -14.55 26.68
C MET A 139 -24.52 -14.51 25.75
N ASP A 140 -23.77 -15.62 25.70
CA ASP A 140 -22.73 -15.85 24.70
C ASP A 140 -23.07 -17.05 23.79
N GLY A 141 -22.26 -17.26 22.73
CA GLY A 141 -22.49 -18.32 21.76
C GLY A 141 -22.45 -19.74 22.36
N ILE A 142 -21.66 -19.98 23.42
CA ILE A 142 -21.64 -21.26 24.13
C ILE A 142 -22.93 -21.46 24.91
N SER A 143 -23.43 -20.41 25.55
CA SER A 143 -24.71 -20.42 26.25
C SER A 143 -25.90 -20.73 25.32
N LEU A 144 -25.84 -20.33 24.05
CA LEU A 144 -26.87 -20.73 23.06
C LEU A 144 -26.90 -22.26 22.89
N ASN A 145 -25.72 -22.91 22.79
CA ASN A 145 -25.70 -24.38 22.70
C ASN A 145 -26.20 -25.05 23.98
N VAL A 146 -25.83 -24.54 25.15
CA VAL A 146 -26.32 -25.06 26.43
C VAL A 146 -27.84 -24.94 26.53
N MET A 147 -28.40 -23.77 26.21
CA MET A 147 -29.84 -23.52 26.26
C MET A 147 -30.57 -24.39 25.24
N GLY A 148 -30.06 -24.51 24.01
CA GLY A 148 -30.67 -25.37 22.99
C GLY A 148 -30.77 -26.82 23.42
N ASN A 149 -29.68 -27.38 24.01
CA ASN A 149 -29.67 -28.72 24.55
C ASN A 149 -30.67 -28.89 25.71
N GLN A 150 -30.73 -27.91 26.63
CA GLN A 150 -31.74 -27.94 27.71
C GLN A 150 -33.18 -27.97 27.16
N ILE A 151 -33.49 -27.16 26.15
CA ILE A 151 -34.83 -27.11 25.54
C ILE A 151 -35.17 -28.44 24.90
N ILE A 152 -34.27 -29.07 24.15
CA ILE A 152 -34.47 -30.36 23.51
C ILE A 152 -34.72 -31.45 24.57
N ASP A 153 -33.88 -31.54 25.61
CA ASP A 153 -34.01 -32.50 26.67
C ASP A 153 -35.36 -32.34 27.45
N LEU A 154 -35.74 -31.11 27.76
CA LEU A 154 -36.97 -30.78 28.42
C LEU A 154 -38.21 -31.11 27.56
N TYR A 155 -38.17 -30.74 26.26
CA TYR A 155 -39.24 -31.10 25.33
C TYR A 155 -39.45 -32.62 25.27
N GLN A 156 -38.36 -33.42 25.17
CA GLN A 156 -38.48 -34.87 25.14
C GLN A 156 -39.10 -35.46 26.43
N LYS A 157 -38.65 -34.96 27.59
CA LYS A 157 -39.22 -35.36 28.87
C LYS A 157 -40.68 -35.03 29.01
N MET A 158 -41.07 -33.79 28.63
CA MET A 158 -42.47 -33.35 28.67
C MET A 158 -43.34 -34.22 27.73
N LYS A 159 -42.84 -34.49 26.52
CA LYS A 159 -43.58 -35.34 25.55
C LYS A 159 -43.74 -36.77 26.02
N LYS A 160 -42.78 -37.33 26.78
CA LYS A 160 -42.83 -38.66 27.39
C LYS A 160 -43.55 -38.68 28.74
N GLN A 161 -43.95 -37.51 29.27
CA GLN A 161 -44.51 -37.34 30.64
C GLN A 161 -43.51 -37.79 31.75
N ASP A 162 -42.21 -37.71 31.46
CA ASP A 162 -41.14 -38.00 32.43
C ASP A 162 -41.02 -36.89 33.48
N PRO A 163 -40.53 -37.20 34.70
CA PRO A 163 -40.28 -36.16 35.72
C PRO A 163 -39.34 -35.07 35.23
N LEU A 164 -39.75 -33.80 35.40
CA LEU A 164 -38.90 -32.69 35.08
C LEU A 164 -37.88 -32.41 36.22
N PRO A 165 -36.70 -31.89 35.90
CA PRO A 165 -35.72 -31.55 36.93
C PRO A 165 -36.20 -30.35 37.79
N ASP A 166 -36.34 -30.51 39.09
CA ASP A 166 -36.74 -29.45 40.04
C ASP A 166 -35.61 -28.55 40.50
N GLN A 167 -34.36 -29.02 40.40
CA GLN A 167 -33.18 -28.27 40.82
C GLN A 167 -32.87 -27.13 39.84
N PRO A 168 -32.58 -25.90 40.31
CA PRO A 168 -32.14 -24.82 39.42
C PRO A 168 -30.79 -25.20 38.77
N GLU A 169 -30.58 -24.62 37.57
CA GLU A 169 -29.27 -24.73 36.92
C GLU A 169 -28.20 -23.96 37.69
N PRO A 170 -26.91 -24.22 37.46
CA PRO A 170 -25.81 -23.45 38.08
C PRO A 170 -25.97 -21.96 37.90
N SER A 171 -25.98 -21.21 39.01
CA SER A 171 -26.27 -19.77 39.01
C SER A 171 -25.11 -18.92 38.53
N TYR A 172 -25.36 -17.96 37.65
CA TYR A 172 -24.38 -16.99 37.17
C TYR A 172 -23.94 -16.02 38.26
N LEU A 173 -24.76 -15.81 39.30
CA LEU A 173 -24.37 -15.04 40.52
C LEU A 173 -23.13 -15.63 41.13
N SER A 174 -23.02 -16.99 41.22
CA SER A 174 -21.83 -17.65 41.75
C SER A 174 -20.57 -17.38 40.92
N TYR A 175 -20.75 -17.10 39.61
CA TYR A 175 -19.62 -16.72 38.77
C TYR A 175 -19.17 -15.27 39.01
N ILE A 176 -20.11 -14.32 39.20
CA ILE A 176 -19.79 -12.93 39.59
C ILE A 176 -18.93 -12.90 40.87
N GLU A 177 -19.30 -13.69 41.87
CA GLU A 177 -18.54 -13.83 43.10
C GLU A 177 -17.13 -14.41 42.87
N LYS A 178 -17.05 -15.48 42.10
CA LYS A 178 -15.76 -16.12 41.74
C LYS A 178 -14.84 -15.20 40.96
N GLU A 179 -15.36 -14.38 40.05
CA GLU A 179 -14.55 -13.41 39.33
C GLU A 179 -13.96 -12.36 40.28
N SER A 180 -14.76 -11.87 41.25
CA SER A 180 -14.29 -10.95 42.28
C SER A 180 -13.17 -11.56 43.14
N GLN A 181 -13.29 -12.83 43.51
CA GLN A 181 -12.24 -13.56 44.23
C GLN A 181 -10.99 -13.76 43.37
N TYR A 182 -11.16 -14.09 42.08
CA TYR A 182 -10.02 -14.25 41.16
C TYR A 182 -9.20 -12.97 41.06
N LEU A 183 -9.81 -11.79 40.96
CA LEU A 183 -9.11 -10.51 40.87
C LEU A 183 -8.19 -10.20 42.06
N GLN A 184 -8.45 -10.81 43.19
CA GLN A 184 -7.63 -10.68 44.41
C GLN A 184 -6.65 -11.84 44.59
N SER A 185 -6.62 -12.81 43.71
CA SER A 185 -5.86 -14.04 43.88
C SER A 185 -4.41 -13.93 43.36
N SER A 186 -3.53 -14.81 43.84
CA SER A 186 -2.18 -15.00 43.31
C SER A 186 -2.19 -15.45 41.82
N ARG A 187 -3.28 -16.06 41.36
CA ARG A 187 -3.46 -16.49 40.00
C ARG A 187 -3.60 -15.27 39.06
N PHE A 188 -4.36 -14.26 39.49
CA PHE A 188 -4.47 -13.00 38.74
C PHE A 188 -3.12 -12.34 38.56
N ALA A 189 -2.29 -12.27 39.60
CA ALA A 189 -0.95 -11.70 39.48
C ALA A 189 -0.05 -12.45 38.46
N LYS A 190 -0.15 -13.81 38.42
CA LYS A 190 0.57 -14.63 37.43
C LYS A 190 0.06 -14.39 36.01
N ASP A 191 -1.26 -14.34 35.84
CA ASP A 191 -1.87 -14.09 34.52
C ASP A 191 -1.54 -12.68 34.01
N ARG A 192 -1.54 -11.66 34.91
CA ARG A 192 -1.10 -10.30 34.60
C ARG A 192 0.35 -10.26 34.12
N LEU A 193 1.26 -10.95 34.81
CA LEU A 193 2.67 -11.00 34.43
C LEU A 193 2.86 -11.62 33.06
N PHE A 194 2.17 -12.72 32.75
CA PHE A 194 2.21 -13.36 31.45
C PHE A 194 1.81 -12.37 30.34
N TRP A 195 0.70 -11.66 30.50
CA TRP A 195 0.19 -10.74 29.51
C TRP A 195 1.07 -9.50 29.33
N THR A 196 1.56 -8.91 30.41
CA THR A 196 2.45 -7.74 30.32
C THR A 196 3.80 -8.10 29.69
N GLN A 197 4.34 -9.29 29.95
CA GLN A 197 5.56 -9.77 29.30
C GLN A 197 5.33 -10.05 27.80
N THR A 198 4.22 -10.71 27.44
CA THR A 198 3.90 -11.04 26.05
C THR A 198 3.75 -9.78 25.19
N PHE A 199 3.23 -8.70 25.76
CA PHE A 199 2.97 -7.44 25.05
C PHE A 199 3.80 -6.26 25.58
N GLN A 200 4.96 -6.52 26.17
CA GLN A 200 5.88 -5.45 26.60
C GLN A 200 6.23 -4.48 25.45
N ASN A 201 6.44 -5.02 24.25
CA ASN A 201 6.55 -4.27 23.01
C ASN A 201 5.48 -4.81 22.06
N PRO A 202 4.25 -4.29 22.07
CA PRO A 202 3.19 -4.80 21.22
C PRO A 202 3.53 -4.59 19.73
N PRO A 203 3.09 -5.51 18.86
CA PRO A 203 3.25 -5.30 17.43
C PRO A 203 2.51 -4.05 17.01
N GLU A 204 3.10 -3.31 16.08
CA GLU A 204 2.44 -2.16 15.47
C GLU A 204 1.14 -2.62 14.78
N TYR A 205 0.04 -1.95 15.09
CA TYR A 205 -1.23 -2.25 14.45
C TYR A 205 -1.22 -1.78 12.99
N HIS A 206 -1.50 -2.68 12.09
CA HIS A 206 -1.66 -2.37 10.67
C HIS A 206 -3.03 -2.84 10.21
N SER A 207 -3.82 -1.90 9.71
CA SER A 207 -5.08 -2.21 9.03
C SER A 207 -4.84 -3.01 7.75
N LEU A 208 -5.65 -4.03 7.50
CA LEU A 208 -5.66 -4.76 6.22
C LEU A 208 -6.09 -3.88 5.04
N ALA A 209 -6.90 -2.86 5.30
CA ALA A 209 -7.29 -1.88 4.31
C ALA A 209 -6.16 -0.91 3.92
N GLY A 210 -4.98 -1.05 4.53
CA GLY A 210 -3.78 -0.28 4.19
C GLY A 210 -3.77 1.13 4.71
N GLN A 211 -4.64 1.48 5.68
CA GLN A 211 -4.70 2.83 6.19
C GLN A 211 -5.15 3.00 7.63
N THR A 212 -4.52 3.94 8.29
CA THR A 212 -5.05 4.69 9.41
C THR A 212 -5.92 5.82 8.87
N SER A 213 -7.17 5.54 8.53
CA SER A 213 -8.15 6.60 8.29
C SER A 213 -8.48 7.26 9.63
N LEU A 214 -8.18 8.53 9.77
CA LEU A 214 -8.63 9.40 10.87
C LEU A 214 -10.14 9.69 10.78
N GLN A 215 -10.83 9.17 9.78
CA GLN A 215 -12.29 9.25 9.69
C GLN A 215 -12.92 8.30 10.70
N LYS A 216 -14.00 8.74 11.31
CA LYS A 216 -14.82 7.96 12.23
C LYS A 216 -15.13 6.59 11.62
N GLN A 217 -14.44 5.54 12.06
CA GLN A 217 -14.66 4.18 11.57
C GLN A 217 -16.10 3.80 11.89
N SER A 218 -16.84 3.43 10.87
CA SER A 218 -18.20 2.91 11.05
C SER A 218 -18.11 1.42 11.32
N THR A 219 -18.76 0.94 12.36
CA THR A 219 -18.88 -0.49 12.69
C THR A 219 -19.91 -1.22 11.83
N SER A 220 -20.60 -0.51 10.93
CA SER A 220 -21.50 -1.11 9.93
C SER A 220 -20.74 -2.13 9.09
N ALA A 221 -21.28 -3.34 9.01
CA ALA A 221 -20.59 -4.49 8.44
C ALA A 221 -21.50 -5.35 7.57
N SER A 222 -20.86 -6.13 6.71
CA SER A 222 -21.48 -7.16 5.91
C SER A 222 -20.84 -8.52 6.20
N ARG A 223 -21.56 -9.59 5.87
CA ARG A 223 -21.09 -10.97 5.96
C ARG A 223 -21.05 -11.59 4.59
N ASP A 224 -19.92 -12.23 4.25
CA ASP A 224 -19.82 -13.16 3.12
C ASP A 224 -19.44 -14.54 3.62
N THR A 225 -20.11 -15.58 3.13
CA THR A 225 -19.97 -16.97 3.63
C THR A 225 -19.46 -17.87 2.54
N ILE A 226 -18.42 -18.65 2.85
CA ILE A 226 -17.96 -19.74 2.01
C ILE A 226 -18.24 -21.08 2.69
N THR A 227 -18.87 -21.99 1.96
CA THR A 227 -18.95 -23.40 2.35
C THR A 227 -17.85 -24.18 1.63
N LEU A 228 -16.96 -24.81 2.37
CA LEU A 228 -15.91 -25.62 1.79
C LEU A 228 -16.51 -26.83 1.08
N SER A 229 -15.89 -27.24 -0.02
CA SER A 229 -16.29 -28.46 -0.72
C SER A 229 -16.17 -29.66 0.24
N PRO A 230 -17.05 -30.68 0.12
CA PRO A 230 -16.97 -31.87 0.95
C PRO A 230 -15.59 -32.56 0.91
N HIS A 231 -14.97 -32.58 -0.27
CA HIS A 231 -13.61 -33.10 -0.47
C HIS A 231 -12.57 -32.35 0.35
N LEU A 232 -12.54 -31.01 0.27
CA LEU A 232 -11.58 -30.19 1.03
C LEU A 232 -11.83 -30.33 2.54
N GLY A 233 -13.09 -30.30 2.98
CA GLY A 233 -13.44 -30.50 4.38
C GLY A 233 -12.95 -31.85 4.92
N GLN A 234 -13.09 -32.93 4.15
CA GLN A 234 -12.59 -34.26 4.51
C GLN A 234 -11.05 -34.29 4.54
N THR A 235 -10.38 -33.71 3.54
CA THR A 235 -8.91 -33.62 3.48
C THR A 235 -8.37 -32.90 4.71
N ILE A 236 -8.97 -31.79 5.12
CA ILE A 236 -8.59 -31.03 6.33
C ILE A 236 -8.71 -31.92 7.57
N ARG A 237 -9.82 -32.67 7.74
CA ARG A 237 -10.00 -33.53 8.93
C ARG A 237 -8.97 -34.64 8.98
N ILE A 238 -8.78 -35.38 7.87
CA ILE A 238 -7.78 -36.46 7.78
C ILE A 238 -6.40 -35.89 8.12
N PHE A 239 -6.02 -34.77 7.54
CA PHE A 239 -4.74 -34.12 7.79
C PHE A 239 -4.59 -33.75 9.29
N CYS A 240 -5.61 -33.16 9.89
CA CYS A 240 -5.57 -32.80 11.31
C CYS A 240 -5.44 -34.02 12.24
N GLU A 241 -6.13 -35.14 11.92
CA GLU A 241 -6.04 -36.40 12.66
C GLU A 241 -4.67 -37.04 12.53
N GLU A 242 -4.15 -37.17 11.31
CA GLU A 242 -2.82 -37.74 11.04
C GLU A 242 -1.70 -36.93 11.70
N GLN A 243 -1.76 -35.62 11.59
CA GLN A 243 -0.73 -34.71 12.14
C GLN A 243 -0.93 -34.40 13.64
N LYS A 244 -2.04 -34.85 14.24
CA LYS A 244 -2.43 -34.61 15.65
C LYS A 244 -2.46 -33.10 15.98
N ILE A 245 -3.09 -32.31 15.12
CA ILE A 245 -3.28 -30.86 15.27
C ILE A 245 -4.78 -30.52 15.28
N ASN A 246 -5.10 -29.40 15.91
CA ASN A 246 -6.47 -28.89 15.92
C ASN A 246 -6.78 -28.15 14.62
N ILE A 247 -8.00 -28.29 14.13
CA ILE A 247 -8.50 -27.60 12.95
C ILE A 247 -8.37 -26.06 13.06
N ILE A 248 -8.65 -25.49 14.25
CA ILE A 248 -8.49 -24.06 14.48
C ILE A 248 -7.01 -23.63 14.38
N SER A 249 -6.06 -24.46 14.80
CA SER A 249 -4.63 -24.15 14.68
C SER A 249 -4.16 -24.14 13.23
N LEU A 250 -4.71 -25.02 12.39
CA LEU A 250 -4.44 -25.06 10.96
C LEU A 250 -4.95 -23.80 10.26
N PHE A 251 -6.22 -23.46 10.46
CA PHE A 251 -6.81 -22.25 9.88
C PHE A 251 -6.14 -20.98 10.39
N MET A 252 -5.86 -20.89 11.69
CA MET A 252 -5.20 -19.75 12.30
C MET A 252 -3.79 -19.56 11.73
N ALA A 253 -3.01 -20.64 11.57
CA ALA A 253 -1.68 -20.59 10.98
C ALA A 253 -1.74 -20.10 9.52
N SER A 254 -2.65 -20.67 8.71
CA SER A 254 -2.86 -20.24 7.33
C SER A 254 -3.27 -18.77 7.25
N PHE A 255 -4.13 -18.32 8.17
CA PHE A 255 -4.57 -16.94 8.24
C PHE A 255 -3.45 -15.99 8.66
N TYR A 256 -2.61 -16.36 9.65
CA TYR A 256 -1.40 -15.58 10.00
C TYR A 256 -0.47 -15.39 8.81
N ILE A 257 -0.21 -16.45 8.03
CA ILE A 257 0.64 -16.37 6.85
C ILE A 257 0.01 -15.43 5.81
N CYS A 258 -1.29 -15.59 5.56
CA CYS A 258 -2.05 -14.77 4.61
C CYS A 258 -1.96 -13.27 5.00
N ILE A 259 -2.29 -12.94 6.25
CA ILE A 259 -2.26 -11.58 6.77
C ILE A 259 -0.84 -11.00 6.79
N SER A 260 0.16 -11.82 7.21
CA SER A 260 1.57 -11.41 7.21
C SER A 260 2.04 -10.99 5.82
N ARG A 261 1.63 -11.71 4.78
CA ARG A 261 1.98 -11.37 3.40
C ARG A 261 1.23 -10.13 2.90
N ILE A 262 -0.09 -10.03 3.16
CA ILE A 262 -0.90 -8.88 2.76
C ILE A 262 -0.37 -7.59 3.42
N THR A 263 0.01 -7.65 4.70
CA THR A 263 0.50 -6.49 5.46
C THR A 263 2.01 -6.28 5.36
N SER A 264 2.76 -7.26 4.84
CA SER A 264 4.23 -7.30 4.85
C SER A 264 4.83 -7.25 6.27
N LYS A 265 4.05 -7.68 7.29
CA LYS A 265 4.47 -7.71 8.69
C LYS A 265 4.61 -9.14 9.18
N LYS A 266 5.73 -9.42 9.86
CA LYS A 266 6.01 -10.75 10.40
C LYS A 266 5.41 -10.96 11.79
N ASP A 267 5.40 -9.94 12.63
CA ASP A 267 4.89 -9.96 14.00
C ASP A 267 3.47 -9.40 14.04
N LEU A 268 2.50 -10.25 14.34
CA LEU A 268 1.08 -9.95 14.29
C LEU A 268 0.37 -10.42 15.56
N ALA A 269 -0.67 -9.67 15.96
CA ALA A 269 -1.62 -10.07 16.98
C ALA A 269 -3.00 -10.27 16.34
N ILE A 270 -3.51 -11.50 16.36
CA ILE A 270 -4.86 -11.82 15.87
C ILE A 270 -5.73 -12.19 17.07
N GLY A 271 -6.91 -11.59 17.14
CA GLY A 271 -7.89 -11.86 18.17
C GLY A 271 -8.52 -13.25 18.03
N THR A 272 -8.77 -13.88 19.15
CA THR A 272 -9.60 -15.10 19.20
C THR A 272 -10.48 -15.10 20.44
N TYR A 273 -11.46 -16.00 20.48
CA TYR A 273 -12.44 -16.02 21.55
C TYR A 273 -12.33 -17.33 22.32
N TYR A 274 -12.24 -17.20 23.64
CA TYR A 274 -12.21 -18.32 24.59
C TYR A 274 -13.45 -18.32 25.46
N GLY A 275 -13.99 -19.50 25.71
CA GLY A 275 -15.23 -19.67 26.48
C GLY A 275 -15.13 -19.32 27.96
N ASN A 276 -13.93 -19.22 28.52
CA ASN A 276 -13.63 -18.86 29.91
C ASN A 276 -14.41 -19.65 30.98
N ARG A 277 -14.75 -20.92 30.68
CA ARG A 277 -15.48 -21.86 31.54
C ARG A 277 -14.54 -22.94 32.05
N GLY A 278 -14.09 -22.79 33.30
CA GLY A 278 -13.05 -23.66 33.88
C GLY A 278 -13.56 -24.87 34.67
N SER A 279 -14.81 -24.86 35.13
CA SER A 279 -15.45 -25.97 35.89
C SER A 279 -16.60 -26.58 35.13
N LYS A 280 -17.02 -27.81 35.54
CA LYS A 280 -18.20 -28.48 34.98
C LYS A 280 -19.44 -27.60 35.12
N ALA A 281 -19.70 -27.04 36.30
CA ALA A 281 -20.82 -26.14 36.52
C ALA A 281 -20.79 -24.92 35.58
N GLU A 282 -19.61 -24.30 35.39
CA GLU A 282 -19.50 -23.15 34.46
C GLU A 282 -19.78 -23.55 33.00
N LYS A 283 -19.49 -24.78 32.58
CA LYS A 283 -19.80 -25.30 31.24
C LYS A 283 -21.29 -25.52 30.99
N GLU A 284 -22.06 -25.76 32.06
CA GLU A 284 -23.52 -25.96 32.03
C GLU A 284 -24.30 -24.65 32.31
N MET A 285 -23.59 -23.56 32.65
CA MET A 285 -24.21 -22.27 33.05
C MET A 285 -24.46 -21.38 31.83
N LEU A 286 -25.62 -20.71 31.82
CA LEU A 286 -25.89 -19.62 30.88
C LEU A 286 -25.23 -18.32 31.37
N GLY A 287 -24.88 -17.41 30.45
CA GLY A 287 -24.33 -16.10 30.79
C GLY A 287 -23.32 -15.60 29.77
N MET A 288 -22.73 -14.46 30.08
CA MET A 288 -21.64 -13.87 29.28
C MET A 288 -20.29 -14.17 29.91
N PHE A 289 -19.55 -15.11 29.35
CA PHE A 289 -18.22 -15.54 29.82
C PHE A 289 -17.10 -15.25 28.83
N VAL A 290 -17.42 -15.23 27.54
CA VAL A 290 -16.43 -15.22 26.46
C VAL A 290 -15.44 -14.08 26.63
N SER A 291 -14.15 -14.42 26.56
CA SER A 291 -13.03 -13.48 26.53
C SER A 291 -12.47 -13.37 25.12
N SER A 292 -12.33 -12.14 24.61
CA SER A 292 -11.56 -11.87 23.39
C SER A 292 -10.11 -11.64 23.80
N LEU A 293 -9.19 -12.40 23.25
CA LEU A 293 -7.77 -12.34 23.62
C LEU A 293 -6.88 -12.32 22.37
N PRO A 294 -5.80 -11.53 22.38
CA PRO A 294 -4.85 -11.50 21.27
C PRO A 294 -3.90 -12.71 21.35
N ILE A 295 -3.68 -13.35 20.22
CA ILE A 295 -2.58 -14.30 20.03
C ILE A 295 -1.51 -13.58 19.23
N ARG A 296 -0.31 -13.42 19.81
CA ARG A 296 0.83 -12.81 19.14
C ARG A 296 1.75 -13.88 18.60
N ILE A 297 2.04 -13.83 17.30
CA ILE A 297 2.95 -14.76 16.64
C ILE A 297 3.75 -14.03 15.57
N THR A 298 5.03 -14.41 15.47
CA THR A 298 5.90 -13.98 14.36
C THR A 298 5.88 -15.05 13.28
N ALA A 299 5.42 -14.72 12.08
CA ALA A 299 5.49 -15.61 10.92
C ALA A 299 6.91 -15.57 10.34
N ASP A 300 7.71 -16.59 10.64
CA ASP A 300 9.04 -16.75 10.07
C ASP A 300 8.94 -17.38 8.68
N PRO A 301 9.34 -16.67 7.59
CA PRO A 301 9.25 -17.21 6.24
C PRO A 301 10.07 -18.49 6.00
N ASP A 302 11.13 -18.70 6.79
CA ASP A 302 12.03 -19.86 6.69
C ASP A 302 11.61 -21.04 7.58
N ALA A 303 10.50 -20.93 8.30
CA ALA A 303 9.91 -22.05 9.03
C ALA A 303 9.13 -22.96 8.08
N ASP A 304 9.16 -24.30 8.35
CA ASP A 304 8.24 -25.22 7.68
C ASP A 304 6.80 -25.05 8.20
N PHE A 305 5.82 -25.21 7.29
CA PHE A 305 4.43 -24.95 7.60
C PHE A 305 3.89 -25.76 8.78
N LEU A 306 4.15 -27.07 8.82
CA LEU A 306 3.62 -27.92 9.87
C LEU A 306 4.20 -27.57 11.25
N SER A 307 5.48 -27.24 11.32
CA SER A 307 6.14 -26.73 12.53
C SER A 307 5.51 -25.42 12.97
N PHE A 308 5.17 -24.54 12.04
CA PHE A 308 4.47 -23.29 12.31
C PHE A 308 3.06 -23.53 12.87
N VAL A 309 2.26 -24.43 12.27
CA VAL A 309 0.94 -24.82 12.80
C VAL A 309 1.04 -25.32 14.24
N ARG A 310 2.03 -26.18 14.52
CA ARG A 310 2.26 -26.69 15.88
C ARG A 310 2.67 -25.59 16.86
N ARG A 311 3.42 -24.59 16.40
CA ARG A 311 3.76 -23.41 17.20
C ARG A 311 2.51 -22.58 17.51
N VAL A 312 1.67 -22.30 16.52
CA VAL A 312 0.37 -21.63 16.69
C VAL A 312 -0.48 -22.36 17.73
N GLY A 313 -0.58 -23.69 17.64
CA GLY A 313 -1.32 -24.50 18.61
C GLY A 313 -0.77 -24.39 20.05
N ARG A 314 0.56 -24.31 20.22
CA ARG A 314 1.18 -24.08 21.54
C ARG A 314 0.85 -22.71 22.11
N GLU A 315 0.89 -21.67 21.28
CA GLU A 315 0.52 -20.31 21.71
C GLU A 315 -0.96 -20.21 22.07
N GLN A 316 -1.84 -20.84 21.28
CA GLN A 316 -3.27 -20.93 21.61
C GLN A 316 -3.50 -21.58 22.98
N LEU A 317 -2.79 -22.67 23.28
CA LEU A 317 -2.86 -23.33 24.59
C LEU A 317 -2.27 -22.45 25.70
N SER A 318 -1.22 -21.69 25.43
CA SER A 318 -0.63 -20.75 26.38
C SER A 318 -1.64 -19.66 26.74
N VAL A 319 -2.24 -19.01 25.75
CA VAL A 319 -3.29 -18.00 25.94
C VAL A 319 -4.49 -18.60 26.70
N MET A 320 -4.94 -19.79 26.33
CA MET A 320 -6.05 -20.48 27.01
C MET A 320 -5.79 -20.70 28.50
N ARG A 321 -4.56 -20.96 28.92
CA ARG A 321 -4.21 -21.10 30.34
C ARG A 321 -4.35 -19.79 31.13
N HIS A 322 -4.26 -18.67 30.45
CA HIS A 322 -4.33 -17.29 30.99
C HIS A 322 -5.60 -16.55 30.56
N GLN A 323 -6.63 -17.26 30.08
CA GLN A 323 -7.84 -16.69 29.50
C GLN A 323 -8.73 -15.91 30.49
N ARG A 324 -8.54 -16.10 31.81
CA ARG A 324 -9.29 -15.39 32.84
C ARG A 324 -8.89 -13.92 32.99
N PHE A 325 -7.68 -13.55 32.54
CA PHE A 325 -7.23 -12.16 32.64
C PHE A 325 -8.04 -11.27 31.69
N PRO A 326 -8.69 -10.21 32.20
CA PRO A 326 -9.56 -9.38 31.38
C PRO A 326 -8.79 -8.55 30.35
N TYR A 327 -9.22 -8.60 29.09
CA TYR A 327 -8.61 -7.87 27.97
C TYR A 327 -8.55 -6.35 28.17
N ASN A 328 -9.62 -5.75 28.73
CA ASN A 328 -9.67 -4.33 29.03
C ASN A 328 -8.58 -3.90 30.04
N LEU A 329 -8.26 -4.77 31.00
CA LEU A 329 -7.16 -4.49 31.94
C LEU A 329 -5.80 -4.58 31.24
N LEU A 330 -5.62 -5.51 30.29
CA LEU A 330 -4.41 -5.60 29.48
C LEU A 330 -4.19 -4.29 28.70
N VAL A 331 -5.19 -3.85 27.96
CA VAL A 331 -5.09 -2.61 27.17
C VAL A 331 -4.80 -1.39 28.05
N ASN A 332 -5.46 -1.30 29.20
CA ASN A 332 -5.21 -0.21 30.16
C ASN A 332 -3.80 -0.23 30.74
N GLU A 333 -3.23 -1.40 31.02
CA GLU A 333 -1.84 -1.52 31.49
C GLU A 333 -0.86 -1.05 30.40
N LEU A 334 -1.04 -1.49 29.17
CA LEU A 334 -0.15 -1.14 28.05
C LEU A 334 -0.22 0.36 27.69
N ARG A 335 -1.39 0.98 27.78
CA ARG A 335 -1.56 2.42 27.57
C ARG A 335 -0.83 3.32 28.59
N LYS A 336 -0.45 2.79 29.74
CA LYS A 336 0.37 3.53 30.70
C LYS A 336 1.76 3.83 30.17
N GLU A 337 2.31 2.90 29.37
CA GLU A 337 3.65 3.01 28.77
C GLU A 337 3.58 3.55 27.34
N GLN A 338 2.51 3.23 26.59
CA GLN A 338 2.30 3.61 25.20
C GLN A 338 0.95 4.34 25.03
N LYS A 339 0.98 5.67 25.19
CA LYS A 339 -0.25 6.51 25.17
C LYS A 339 -1.04 6.42 23.86
N ASP A 340 -0.35 6.12 22.74
CA ASP A 340 -0.94 6.08 21.40
C ASP A 340 -1.47 4.68 21.01
N LEU A 341 -1.49 3.73 21.93
CA LEU A 341 -2.03 2.41 21.68
C LEU A 341 -3.57 2.47 21.59
N HIS A 342 -4.09 2.41 20.37
CA HIS A 342 -5.54 2.46 20.13
C HIS A 342 -6.20 1.09 20.25
N ASN A 343 -5.64 0.07 19.64
CA ASN A 343 -6.19 -1.29 19.63
C ASN A 343 -5.09 -2.36 19.47
N LEU A 344 -5.27 -3.52 20.09
CA LEU A 344 -4.41 -4.71 19.87
C LEU A 344 -5.04 -5.71 18.90
N ILE A 345 -6.35 -5.66 18.73
CA ILE A 345 -7.14 -6.63 17.95
C ILE A 345 -7.97 -5.86 16.93
N GLY A 346 -7.51 -5.79 15.68
CA GLY A 346 -8.32 -5.31 14.56
C GLY A 346 -8.87 -6.45 13.70
N ILE A 347 -8.24 -7.61 13.78
CA ILE A 347 -8.59 -8.80 13.02
C ILE A 347 -8.80 -9.95 14.01
N SER A 348 -9.85 -10.74 13.80
CA SER A 348 -10.10 -11.90 14.66
C SER A 348 -10.45 -13.16 13.88
N MET A 349 -10.13 -14.31 14.47
CA MET A 349 -10.58 -15.61 13.97
C MET A 349 -11.11 -16.44 15.13
N GLN A 350 -12.24 -17.08 14.94
CA GLN A 350 -12.86 -17.93 15.95
C GLN A 350 -13.33 -19.25 15.34
N TYR A 351 -13.37 -20.27 16.18
CA TYR A 351 -13.97 -21.55 15.86
C TYR A 351 -15.20 -21.76 16.73
N GLN A 352 -16.34 -22.00 16.10
CA GLN A 352 -17.61 -22.16 16.77
C GLN A 352 -18.28 -23.48 16.31
N PRO A 353 -18.06 -24.56 17.05
CA PRO A 353 -18.80 -25.80 16.82
C PRO A 353 -20.26 -25.61 17.26
N LEU A 354 -21.18 -25.80 16.32
CA LEU A 354 -22.61 -25.90 16.64
C LEU A 354 -22.91 -27.37 16.96
N GLN A 355 -22.85 -27.72 18.26
CA GLN A 355 -23.07 -29.08 18.75
C GLN A 355 -24.35 -29.10 19.60
N TRP A 356 -25.40 -29.60 19.00
CA TRP A 356 -26.60 -29.93 19.73
C TRP A 356 -26.75 -31.43 19.82
N HIS A 357 -27.45 -31.92 20.87
CA HIS A 357 -27.67 -33.34 21.05
C HIS A 357 -28.54 -33.87 19.96
N ASN A 358 -28.09 -34.97 19.30
CA ASN A 358 -29.01 -35.76 18.45
C ASN A 358 -30.09 -36.33 19.31
N ALA A 359 -31.31 -35.84 19.10
CA ALA A 359 -32.46 -36.33 19.83
C ALA A 359 -33.28 -37.23 18.90
N ASP A 360 -33.57 -38.47 19.35
CA ASP A 360 -34.40 -39.38 18.59
C ASP A 360 -35.77 -38.76 18.25
N GLY A 361 -36.04 -38.64 16.97
CA GLY A 361 -37.29 -38.06 16.45
C GLY A 361 -37.29 -36.54 16.22
N PHE A 362 -36.15 -35.88 16.33
CA PHE A 362 -35.96 -34.46 15.99
C PHE A 362 -35.08 -34.31 14.74
N ASP A 363 -35.65 -33.73 13.69
CA ASP A 363 -34.89 -33.16 12.59
C ASP A 363 -34.89 -31.64 12.78
N TYR A 364 -33.70 -31.06 13.05
CA TYR A 364 -33.57 -29.63 13.23
C TYR A 364 -32.29 -29.09 12.57
N GLU A 365 -32.37 -27.83 12.19
CA GLU A 365 -31.24 -27.07 11.66
C GLU A 365 -31.08 -25.76 12.43
N THR A 366 -29.87 -25.39 12.78
CA THR A 366 -29.60 -24.15 13.49
C THR A 366 -28.90 -23.16 12.55
N ALA A 367 -29.42 -21.92 12.48
CA ALA A 367 -28.81 -20.82 11.76
C ALA A 367 -28.52 -19.65 12.72
N LEU A 368 -27.35 -19.04 12.57
CA LEU A 368 -26.97 -17.80 13.25
C LEU A 368 -27.06 -16.63 12.27
N TYR A 369 -27.75 -15.58 12.70
CA TYR A 369 -27.97 -14.38 11.89
C TYR A 369 -27.06 -13.26 12.32
N PHE A 370 -26.51 -12.58 11.33
CA PHE A 370 -25.54 -11.50 11.55
C PHE A 370 -26.24 -10.19 11.89
N SER A 371 -25.79 -9.51 12.94
CA SER A 371 -26.40 -8.26 13.42
C SER A 371 -26.22 -7.07 12.46
N GLY A 372 -25.31 -7.15 11.47
CA GLY A 372 -25.00 -6.06 10.56
C GLY A 372 -23.89 -5.13 11.04
N TYR A 373 -23.21 -5.49 12.13
CA TYR A 373 -22.14 -4.69 12.72
C TYR A 373 -20.98 -5.57 13.23
N THR A 374 -19.75 -5.03 13.20
CA THR A 374 -18.59 -5.66 13.80
C THR A 374 -17.65 -4.61 14.38
N ALA A 375 -17.08 -4.88 15.56
CA ALA A 375 -16.08 -4.03 16.18
C ALA A 375 -14.68 -4.20 15.55
N ASN A 376 -14.43 -5.32 14.90
CA ASN A 376 -13.18 -5.61 14.22
C ASN A 376 -13.26 -5.20 12.74
N GLU A 377 -12.15 -4.86 12.13
CA GLU A 377 -12.07 -4.63 10.68
C GLU A 377 -12.54 -5.87 9.90
N LEU A 378 -12.03 -7.02 10.33
CA LEU A 378 -12.36 -8.33 9.77
C LEU A 378 -12.45 -9.38 10.86
N SER A 379 -13.55 -10.12 10.89
CA SER A 379 -13.74 -11.27 11.78
C SER A 379 -14.05 -12.52 10.96
N VAL A 380 -13.27 -13.57 11.13
CA VAL A 380 -13.47 -14.85 10.43
C VAL A 380 -13.99 -15.87 11.43
N GLN A 381 -15.19 -16.42 11.15
CA GLN A 381 -15.81 -17.47 11.96
C GLN A 381 -15.77 -18.78 11.22
N ILE A 382 -15.16 -19.77 11.81
CA ILE A 382 -15.14 -21.15 11.31
C ILE A 382 -16.29 -21.88 12.01
N GLN A 383 -17.28 -22.30 11.25
CA GLN A 383 -18.40 -23.10 11.74
C GLN A 383 -18.29 -24.52 11.17
N GLU A 384 -18.21 -25.49 12.05
CA GLU A 384 -18.28 -26.89 11.68
C GLU A 384 -19.65 -27.44 12.08
N ARG A 385 -20.37 -27.92 11.08
CA ARG A 385 -21.66 -28.58 11.27
C ARG A 385 -21.42 -30.06 11.44
N THR A 386 -21.65 -30.56 12.64
CA THR A 386 -21.46 -31.98 12.96
C THR A 386 -22.49 -32.91 12.30
N ASP A 387 -23.70 -32.42 12.01
CA ASP A 387 -24.78 -33.13 11.33
C ASP A 387 -24.51 -33.42 9.85
N THR A 388 -23.99 -32.45 9.13
CA THR A 388 -23.67 -32.53 7.69
C THR A 388 -22.19 -32.72 7.38
N GLY A 389 -21.35 -32.55 8.38
CA GLY A 389 -19.90 -32.55 8.20
C GLY A 389 -19.37 -31.38 7.34
N THR A 390 -20.14 -30.33 7.13
CA THR A 390 -19.72 -29.17 6.35
C THR A 390 -18.94 -28.18 7.20
N ILE A 391 -17.92 -27.56 6.61
CA ILE A 391 -17.18 -26.44 7.21
C ILE A 391 -17.56 -25.18 6.45
N GLN A 392 -18.03 -24.18 7.19
CA GLN A 392 -18.35 -22.86 6.67
C GLN A 392 -17.40 -21.82 7.27
N LEU A 393 -16.98 -20.87 6.45
CA LEU A 393 -16.19 -19.72 6.85
C LEU A 393 -17.02 -18.46 6.64
N ASN A 394 -17.41 -17.78 7.71
CA ASN A 394 -18.11 -16.51 7.66
C ASN A 394 -17.10 -15.39 7.83
N PHE A 395 -17.08 -14.46 6.89
CA PHE A 395 -16.24 -13.27 6.90
C PHE A 395 -17.12 -12.05 7.19
N ASP A 396 -17.01 -11.52 8.42
CA ASP A 396 -17.71 -10.29 8.83
C ASP A 396 -16.72 -9.13 8.68
N TYR A 397 -17.05 -8.13 7.87
CA TYR A 397 -16.13 -7.06 7.52
C TYR A 397 -16.80 -5.68 7.53
N GLN A 398 -16.06 -4.65 7.93
CA GLN A 398 -16.55 -3.27 7.93
C GLN A 398 -16.67 -2.74 6.50
N ASN A 399 -17.88 -2.23 6.16
CA ASN A 399 -18.21 -1.74 4.82
C ASN A 399 -17.43 -0.49 4.40
N THR A 400 -16.93 0.28 5.36
CA THR A 400 -16.10 1.45 5.11
C THR A 400 -14.65 1.11 4.76
N LEU A 401 -14.20 -0.11 5.08
CA LEU A 401 -12.83 -0.56 4.89
C LEU A 401 -12.69 -1.54 3.74
N PHE A 402 -13.70 -2.36 3.48
CA PHE A 402 -13.64 -3.44 2.49
C PHE A 402 -14.87 -3.45 1.59
N SER A 403 -14.63 -3.67 0.30
CA SER A 403 -15.66 -4.11 -0.63
C SER A 403 -15.84 -5.64 -0.57
N LEU A 404 -16.94 -6.13 -1.12
CA LEU A 404 -17.17 -7.59 -1.27
C LEU A 404 -16.05 -8.25 -2.12
N GLU A 405 -15.52 -7.52 -3.11
CA GLU A 405 -14.43 -8.02 -3.95
C GLU A 405 -13.12 -8.17 -3.19
N ASP A 406 -12.84 -7.26 -2.24
CA ASP A 406 -11.68 -7.37 -1.36
C ASP A 406 -11.75 -8.62 -0.50
N ILE A 407 -12.93 -8.89 0.07
CA ILE A 407 -13.15 -10.08 0.89
C ILE A 407 -13.02 -11.36 0.06
N LYS A 408 -13.60 -11.40 -1.13
CA LYS A 408 -13.45 -12.55 -2.03
C LYS A 408 -12.00 -12.82 -2.42
N ARG A 409 -11.17 -11.77 -2.55
CA ARG A 409 -9.72 -11.95 -2.75
C ARG A 409 -9.06 -12.58 -1.53
N ILE A 410 -9.29 -12.04 -0.33
CA ILE A 410 -8.75 -12.59 0.92
C ILE A 410 -9.15 -14.06 1.09
N GLN A 411 -10.41 -14.39 0.81
CA GLN A 411 -10.92 -15.75 0.83
C GLN A 411 -10.16 -16.67 -0.13
N ASN A 412 -10.01 -16.24 -1.38
CA ASN A 412 -9.28 -16.99 -2.40
C ASN A 412 -7.81 -17.21 -2.02
N HIS A 413 -7.14 -16.16 -1.51
CA HIS A 413 -5.77 -16.26 -1.05
C HIS A 413 -5.62 -17.24 0.12
N LEU A 414 -6.51 -17.16 1.12
CA LEU A 414 -6.51 -18.07 2.26
C LEU A 414 -6.75 -19.52 1.84
N LEU A 415 -7.74 -19.78 0.98
CA LEU A 415 -8.05 -21.13 0.52
C LEU A 415 -6.94 -21.70 -0.36
N THR A 416 -6.40 -20.92 -1.30
CA THR A 416 -5.28 -21.35 -2.14
C THR A 416 -4.05 -21.67 -1.30
N LEU A 417 -3.71 -20.83 -0.33
CA LEU A 417 -2.63 -21.09 0.62
C LEU A 417 -2.87 -22.39 1.40
N LEU A 418 -4.08 -22.58 1.92
CA LEU A 418 -4.43 -23.77 2.68
C LEU A 418 -4.33 -25.05 1.83
N GLU A 419 -4.86 -25.04 0.62
CA GLU A 419 -4.77 -26.18 -0.31
C GLU A 419 -3.32 -26.51 -0.67
N ASN A 420 -2.49 -25.52 -0.95
CA ASN A 420 -1.05 -25.72 -1.18
C ASN A 420 -0.35 -26.29 0.05
N ALA A 421 -0.65 -25.77 1.22
CA ALA A 421 -0.05 -26.19 2.48
C ALA A 421 -0.44 -27.64 2.85
N LEU A 422 -1.67 -28.06 2.55
CA LEU A 422 -2.10 -29.45 2.75
C LEU A 422 -1.40 -30.43 1.81
N GLN A 423 -1.08 -29.99 0.58
CA GLN A 423 -0.32 -30.82 -0.39
C GLN A 423 1.16 -30.88 -0.06
N HIS A 424 1.73 -29.81 0.51
CA HIS A 424 3.15 -29.63 0.79
C HIS A 424 3.42 -29.19 2.24
N PRO A 425 3.06 -30.00 3.25
CA PRO A 425 3.07 -29.57 4.66
C PRO A 425 4.46 -29.28 5.25
N HIS A 426 5.52 -29.74 4.59
CA HIS A 426 6.92 -29.52 4.96
C HIS A 426 7.61 -28.45 4.12
N SER A 427 6.90 -27.77 3.22
CA SER A 427 7.44 -26.61 2.52
C SER A 427 7.64 -25.45 3.47
N PHE A 428 8.64 -24.63 3.17
CA PHE A 428 8.83 -23.37 3.88
C PHE A 428 7.65 -22.43 3.64
N ILE A 429 7.30 -21.64 4.65
CA ILE A 429 6.20 -20.66 4.56
C ILE A 429 6.36 -19.78 3.32
N LYS A 430 7.58 -19.34 3.00
CA LYS A 430 7.88 -18.49 1.83
C LYS A 430 7.57 -19.15 0.49
N GLU A 431 7.55 -20.48 0.41
CA GLU A 431 7.33 -21.25 -0.83
C GLU A 431 5.85 -21.54 -1.09
N LEU A 432 4.98 -21.38 -0.08
CA LEU A 432 3.55 -21.64 -0.22
C LEU A 432 2.89 -20.58 -1.11
N ASP A 433 2.24 -21.03 -2.16
CA ASP A 433 1.55 -20.14 -3.09
C ASP A 433 0.17 -19.72 -2.55
N MET A 434 -0.12 -18.44 -2.67
CA MET A 434 -1.43 -17.83 -2.35
C MET A 434 -2.23 -17.50 -3.62
N THR A 435 -1.59 -17.61 -4.79
CA THR A 435 -2.14 -17.13 -6.06
C THR A 435 -2.64 -18.31 -6.87
N ASN A 436 -3.95 -18.39 -7.13
CA ASN A 436 -4.49 -19.45 -7.97
C ASN A 436 -4.14 -19.24 -9.47
N LYS A 437 -4.31 -20.29 -10.28
CA LYS A 437 -3.94 -20.26 -11.70
C LYS A 437 -4.61 -19.13 -12.48
N ARG A 438 -5.87 -18.83 -12.19
CA ARG A 438 -6.63 -17.75 -12.87
C ARG A 438 -6.06 -16.38 -12.53
N GLU A 439 -5.75 -16.15 -11.26
CA GLU A 439 -5.16 -14.88 -10.82
C GLU A 439 -3.74 -14.71 -11.40
N LYS A 440 -2.91 -15.77 -11.41
CA LYS A 440 -1.60 -15.72 -12.09
C LYS A 440 -1.74 -15.36 -13.56
N GLN A 441 -2.69 -15.95 -14.26
CA GLN A 441 -2.96 -15.63 -15.66
C GLN A 441 -3.36 -14.15 -15.82
N LYS A 442 -4.21 -13.63 -14.93
CA LYS A 442 -4.63 -12.23 -14.93
C LYS A 442 -3.43 -11.30 -14.71
N LEU A 443 -2.63 -11.56 -13.68
CA LEU A 443 -1.49 -10.71 -13.30
C LEU A 443 -0.35 -10.73 -14.34
N LEU A 444 -0.05 -11.90 -14.90
CA LEU A 444 1.05 -12.03 -15.85
C LEU A 444 0.69 -11.62 -17.29
N TYR A 445 -0.55 -11.87 -17.70
CA TYR A 445 -0.92 -11.74 -19.11
C TYR A 445 -2.04 -10.71 -19.35
N GLU A 446 -3.14 -10.73 -18.59
CA GLU A 446 -4.25 -9.82 -18.86
C GLU A 446 -3.91 -8.36 -18.49
N PHE A 447 -3.30 -8.14 -17.32
CA PHE A 447 -2.87 -6.81 -16.88
C PHE A 447 -1.68 -6.28 -17.67
N ASN A 448 -0.89 -7.17 -18.26
CA ASN A 448 0.24 -6.89 -19.13
C ASN A 448 -0.10 -6.96 -20.62
N LYS A 449 -1.38 -7.09 -20.95
CA LYS A 449 -1.79 -7.13 -22.35
C LYS A 449 -1.66 -5.72 -22.95
N THR A 450 -0.48 -5.44 -23.49
CA THR A 450 -0.19 -4.25 -24.28
C THR A 450 -0.09 -4.61 -25.74
N GLU A 451 -0.47 -3.69 -26.62
CA GLU A 451 -0.31 -3.92 -28.06
C GLU A 451 1.17 -3.95 -28.42
N ALA A 452 1.53 -4.88 -29.30
CA ALA A 452 2.87 -4.89 -29.86
C ALA A 452 3.15 -3.60 -30.64
N VAL A 453 4.30 -2.99 -30.36
CA VAL A 453 4.74 -1.77 -31.04
C VAL A 453 5.60 -2.16 -32.21
N SER A 454 5.13 -1.86 -33.44
CA SER A 454 5.93 -1.99 -34.66
C SER A 454 6.33 -0.59 -35.11
N PRO A 455 7.56 -0.15 -34.85
CA PRO A 455 8.01 1.18 -35.23
C PRO A 455 8.18 1.30 -36.75
N GLU A 456 7.91 2.48 -37.28
CA GLU A 456 8.03 2.79 -38.69
C GLU A 456 9.48 3.01 -39.16
N ALA A 457 10.39 3.29 -38.21
CA ALA A 457 11.83 3.33 -38.41
C ALA A 457 12.55 2.75 -37.19
N PRO A 458 13.70 2.08 -37.35
CA PRO A 458 14.38 1.40 -36.25
C PRO A 458 15.20 2.33 -35.34
N THR A 459 15.43 3.58 -35.78
CA THR A 459 16.30 4.54 -35.08
C THR A 459 15.61 5.87 -34.79
N LEU A 460 16.06 6.59 -33.74
CA LEU A 460 15.49 7.91 -33.36
C LEU A 460 15.64 8.95 -34.49
N HIS A 461 16.85 9.04 -35.09
CA HIS A 461 17.07 9.94 -36.22
C HIS A 461 16.26 9.52 -37.47
N GLY A 462 16.10 8.21 -37.68
CA GLY A 462 15.27 7.71 -38.81
C GLY A 462 13.80 8.10 -38.70
N LEU A 463 13.25 8.14 -37.46
CA LEU A 463 11.89 8.68 -37.23
C LEU A 463 11.82 10.17 -37.60
N PHE A 464 12.80 10.96 -37.16
CA PHE A 464 12.91 12.38 -37.46
C PHE A 464 13.08 12.64 -38.98
N GLU A 465 14.03 11.97 -39.64
CA GLU A 465 14.32 12.10 -41.09
C GLU A 465 13.11 11.80 -41.94
N ARG A 466 12.37 10.75 -41.59
CA ARG A 466 11.13 10.42 -42.27
C ARG A 466 10.11 11.54 -42.18
N GLN A 467 9.93 12.12 -40.97
CA GLN A 467 9.01 13.25 -40.80
C GLN A 467 9.50 14.51 -41.53
N ALA A 468 10.81 14.78 -41.49
CA ALA A 468 11.40 15.89 -42.23
C ALA A 468 11.16 15.81 -43.75
N ALA A 469 11.18 14.59 -44.29
CA ALA A 469 10.84 14.36 -45.71
C ALA A 469 9.35 14.56 -46.02
N VAL A 470 8.46 14.28 -45.05
CA VAL A 470 7.01 14.43 -45.21
C VAL A 470 6.54 15.88 -45.01
N THR A 471 7.10 16.59 -44.03
CA THR A 471 6.68 17.97 -43.71
C THR A 471 7.87 18.95 -43.61
N PRO A 472 8.68 19.14 -44.67
CA PRO A 472 9.95 19.87 -44.60
C PRO A 472 9.80 21.32 -44.14
N GLU A 473 8.72 21.99 -44.55
CA GLU A 473 8.52 23.43 -44.32
C GLU A 473 7.84 23.74 -42.96
N ARG A 474 7.39 22.72 -42.21
CA ARG A 474 6.76 22.96 -40.94
C ARG A 474 7.82 23.32 -39.85
N PRO A 475 7.46 24.19 -38.89
CA PRO A 475 8.32 24.43 -37.74
C PRO A 475 8.55 23.14 -36.96
N ALA A 476 9.80 22.70 -36.84
CA ALA A 476 10.21 21.58 -36.00
C ALA A 476 10.46 22.04 -34.56
N ILE A 477 11.26 23.12 -34.42
CA ILE A 477 11.55 23.71 -33.11
C ILE A 477 11.29 25.22 -33.12
N ARG A 478 10.81 25.71 -31.97
CA ARG A 478 10.59 27.14 -31.68
C ARG A 478 11.43 27.52 -30.46
N PHE A 479 11.97 28.73 -30.44
CA PHE A 479 12.80 29.24 -29.35
C PHE A 479 12.75 30.76 -29.33
N SER A 480 13.23 31.40 -28.29
CA SER A 480 13.15 32.86 -28.12
C SER A 480 13.78 33.70 -29.23
N GLY A 481 14.62 33.12 -30.09
CA GLY A 481 15.26 33.77 -31.22
C GLY A 481 14.62 33.46 -32.60
N GLY A 482 13.55 32.67 -32.64
CA GLY A 482 12.88 32.26 -33.89
C GLY A 482 12.45 30.81 -33.93
N SER A 483 12.47 30.22 -35.10
CA SER A 483 12.13 28.81 -35.32
C SER A 483 13.02 28.20 -36.41
N LEU A 484 13.18 26.89 -36.36
CA LEU A 484 13.74 26.10 -37.45
C LEU A 484 12.68 25.15 -37.98
N THR A 485 12.59 25.04 -39.31
CA THR A 485 11.78 24.01 -39.97
C THR A 485 12.38 22.64 -39.85
N TYR A 486 11.61 21.61 -40.18
CA TYR A 486 12.12 20.23 -40.22
C TYR A 486 13.28 20.09 -41.20
N ALA A 487 13.19 20.71 -42.38
CA ALA A 487 14.24 20.71 -43.38
C ALA A 487 15.51 21.46 -42.91
N GLU A 488 15.39 22.61 -42.27
CA GLU A 488 16.53 23.36 -41.73
C GLU A 488 17.24 22.58 -40.60
N LEU A 489 16.48 22.02 -39.69
CA LEU A 489 17.02 21.23 -38.59
C LEU A 489 17.74 19.97 -39.11
N ASP A 490 17.15 19.31 -40.11
CA ASP A 490 17.73 18.15 -40.76
C ASP A 490 19.04 18.49 -41.50
N MET A 491 19.06 19.61 -42.20
CA MET A 491 20.24 20.13 -42.90
C MET A 491 21.40 20.44 -41.93
N TYR A 492 21.13 21.19 -40.84
CA TYR A 492 22.18 21.51 -39.87
C TYR A 492 22.72 20.24 -39.16
N ALA A 493 21.84 19.33 -38.78
CA ALA A 493 22.25 18.07 -38.18
C ALA A 493 23.06 17.20 -39.15
N GLY A 494 22.67 17.16 -40.43
CA GLY A 494 23.40 16.46 -41.48
C GLY A 494 24.78 17.01 -41.70
N ARG A 495 24.95 18.34 -41.81
CA ARG A 495 26.27 18.99 -41.97
C ARG A 495 27.20 18.65 -40.81
N LEU A 496 26.73 18.76 -39.55
CA LEU A 496 27.53 18.41 -38.41
C LEU A 496 27.84 16.91 -38.37
N ALA A 497 26.90 16.03 -38.77
CA ALA A 497 27.15 14.60 -38.83
C ALA A 497 28.31 14.21 -39.75
N VAL A 498 28.46 14.91 -40.88
CA VAL A 498 29.60 14.78 -41.78
C VAL A 498 30.92 15.03 -41.06
N HIS A 499 31.02 16.13 -40.32
CA HIS A 499 32.22 16.44 -39.54
C HIS A 499 32.52 15.37 -38.51
N LEU A 500 31.49 14.78 -37.91
CA LEU A 500 31.66 13.70 -36.94
C LEU A 500 32.13 12.40 -37.60
N ALA A 501 31.55 12.01 -38.72
CA ALA A 501 31.96 10.85 -39.48
C ALA A 501 33.41 10.95 -39.97
N ALA A 502 33.80 12.15 -40.49
CA ALA A 502 35.20 12.41 -40.94
C ALA A 502 36.22 12.29 -39.77
N ARG A 503 35.74 12.41 -38.50
CA ARG A 503 36.55 12.23 -37.29
C ARG A 503 36.46 10.83 -36.67
N GLY A 504 35.87 9.91 -37.40
CA GLY A 504 35.79 8.51 -37.02
C GLY A 504 34.64 8.16 -36.06
N VAL A 505 33.64 9.01 -35.95
CA VAL A 505 32.40 8.65 -35.24
C VAL A 505 31.68 7.62 -36.09
N THR A 506 31.46 6.47 -35.49
CA THR A 506 30.79 5.31 -36.12
C THR A 506 29.83 4.66 -35.11
N ARG A 507 29.23 3.55 -35.50
CA ARG A 507 28.41 2.74 -34.61
C ARG A 507 29.10 2.45 -33.29
N GLU A 508 28.36 2.59 -32.16
CA GLU A 508 28.83 2.43 -30.77
C GLU A 508 29.81 3.51 -30.29
N SER A 509 30.19 4.50 -31.10
CA SER A 509 31.02 5.64 -30.65
C SER A 509 30.17 6.52 -29.73
N ILE A 510 30.69 6.82 -28.52
CA ILE A 510 30.04 7.74 -27.60
C ILE A 510 30.61 9.14 -27.81
N VAL A 511 29.73 10.11 -28.02
CA VAL A 511 30.09 11.54 -28.20
C VAL A 511 29.49 12.38 -27.07
N GLY A 512 30.33 13.08 -26.32
CA GLY A 512 29.88 14.03 -25.30
C GLY A 512 29.23 15.25 -25.93
N VAL A 513 28.10 15.69 -25.42
CA VAL A 513 27.41 16.93 -25.82
C VAL A 513 27.30 17.83 -24.59
N LEU A 514 28.15 18.87 -24.51
CA LEU A 514 28.18 19.87 -23.44
C LEU A 514 27.42 21.12 -23.86
N SER A 515 26.16 21.22 -23.46
CA SER A 515 25.29 22.30 -23.92
C SER A 515 24.22 22.66 -22.90
N LYS A 516 23.82 23.93 -22.88
CA LYS A 516 22.53 24.36 -22.34
C LYS A 516 21.43 24.06 -23.35
N ARG A 517 20.18 24.15 -22.93
CA ARG A 517 19.02 23.99 -23.81
C ARG A 517 19.03 25.07 -24.88
N SER A 518 19.21 24.67 -26.13
CA SER A 518 19.34 25.57 -27.29
C SER A 518 19.10 24.78 -28.60
N PRO A 519 18.91 25.45 -29.75
CA PRO A 519 18.88 24.79 -31.04
C PRO A 519 20.13 23.96 -31.34
N GLU A 520 21.32 24.47 -30.98
CA GLU A 520 22.62 23.79 -31.16
C GLU A 520 22.69 22.49 -30.40
N MET A 521 22.08 22.42 -29.20
CA MET A 521 21.98 21.18 -28.43
C MET A 521 21.26 20.09 -29.22
N LEU A 522 20.10 20.41 -29.81
CA LEU A 522 19.31 19.43 -30.55
C LEU A 522 19.98 19.07 -31.90
N ILE A 523 20.59 20.05 -32.58
CA ILE A 523 21.41 19.80 -33.77
C ILE A 523 22.53 18.83 -33.46
N ALA A 524 23.26 19.03 -32.34
CA ALA A 524 24.35 18.18 -31.92
C ALA A 524 23.86 16.75 -31.59
N VAL A 525 22.76 16.61 -30.88
CA VAL A 525 22.16 15.31 -30.55
C VAL A 525 21.76 14.55 -31.82
N LEU A 526 21.03 15.20 -32.74
CA LEU A 526 20.65 14.59 -34.02
C LEU A 526 21.85 14.25 -34.89
N ALA A 527 22.88 15.12 -34.94
CA ALA A 527 24.08 14.87 -35.74
C ALA A 527 24.88 13.64 -35.24
N VAL A 528 24.98 13.47 -33.90
CA VAL A 528 25.64 12.29 -33.32
C VAL A 528 24.90 11.01 -33.75
N LEU A 529 23.56 11.02 -33.66
CA LEU A 529 22.76 9.87 -34.06
C LEU A 529 22.82 9.58 -35.55
N LYS A 530 22.81 10.62 -36.39
CA LYS A 530 22.97 10.48 -37.84
C LYS A 530 24.34 9.93 -38.26
N ALA A 531 25.39 10.34 -37.54
CA ALA A 531 26.73 9.78 -37.75
C ALA A 531 26.88 8.31 -37.28
N GLY A 532 25.86 7.75 -36.68
CA GLY A 532 25.83 6.38 -36.13
C GLY A 532 26.28 6.26 -34.69
N GLY A 533 26.67 7.36 -34.04
CA GLY A 533 27.12 7.38 -32.65
C GLY A 533 25.98 7.45 -31.64
N ALA A 534 26.36 7.39 -30.33
CA ALA A 534 25.48 7.58 -29.19
C ALA A 534 25.82 8.89 -28.47
N TYR A 535 24.81 9.71 -28.12
CA TYR A 535 25.09 10.93 -27.39
C TYR A 535 25.21 10.69 -25.88
N LEU A 536 26.18 11.40 -25.27
CA LEU A 536 26.37 11.50 -23.83
C LEU A 536 26.02 12.93 -23.41
N PRO A 537 24.86 13.18 -22.79
CA PRO A 537 24.47 14.52 -22.39
C PRO A 537 25.28 14.98 -21.18
N LEU A 538 25.81 16.19 -21.27
CA LEU A 538 26.64 16.84 -20.26
C LEU A 538 26.08 18.22 -19.95
N ASP A 539 25.58 18.41 -18.74
CA ASP A 539 25.02 19.69 -18.28
C ASP A 539 26.20 20.59 -17.78
N PRO A 540 26.39 21.80 -18.38
CA PRO A 540 27.42 22.70 -17.93
C PRO A 540 27.35 23.17 -16.47
N ALA A 541 26.19 22.95 -15.83
CA ALA A 541 25.98 23.23 -14.41
C ALA A 541 26.63 22.19 -13.49
N TYR A 542 27.05 21.05 -14.03
CA TYR A 542 27.75 20.02 -13.23
C TYR A 542 29.17 20.41 -12.90
N PRO A 543 29.71 19.97 -11.73
CA PRO A 543 31.10 20.14 -11.41
C PRO A 543 32.04 19.60 -12.50
N LYS A 544 33.14 20.27 -12.74
CA LYS A 544 34.14 19.87 -13.78
C LYS A 544 34.70 18.47 -13.55
N GLU A 545 34.92 18.10 -12.30
CA GLU A 545 35.38 16.77 -11.89
C GLU A 545 34.35 15.68 -12.29
N ARG A 546 33.05 15.94 -12.10
CA ARG A 546 31.99 15.04 -12.51
C ARG A 546 31.92 14.88 -14.03
N LEU A 547 32.00 15.99 -14.77
CA LEU A 547 32.00 15.97 -16.23
C LEU A 547 33.23 15.20 -16.78
N SER A 548 34.39 15.44 -16.21
CA SER A 548 35.63 14.72 -16.57
C SER A 548 35.54 13.22 -16.26
N TYR A 549 34.92 12.86 -15.13
CA TYR A 549 34.66 11.47 -14.81
C TYR A 549 33.72 10.80 -15.84
N MET A 550 32.59 11.46 -16.19
CA MET A 550 31.62 10.92 -17.16
C MET A 550 32.25 10.70 -18.54
N LEU A 551 33.03 11.65 -19.03
CA LEU A 551 33.78 11.54 -20.31
C LEU A 551 34.80 10.39 -20.28
N LYS A 552 35.55 10.25 -19.18
CA LYS A 552 36.55 9.18 -19.04
C LYS A 552 35.91 7.81 -18.89
N ASP A 553 34.88 7.68 -18.02
CA ASP A 553 34.22 6.40 -17.73
C ASP A 553 33.43 5.88 -18.96
N SER A 554 32.86 6.79 -19.75
CA SER A 554 32.17 6.46 -20.99
C SER A 554 33.10 6.12 -22.16
N GLY A 555 34.37 6.50 -22.07
CA GLY A 555 35.30 6.38 -23.21
C GLY A 555 34.88 7.27 -24.38
N ALA A 556 34.30 8.44 -24.10
CA ALA A 556 33.85 9.36 -25.17
C ALA A 556 34.95 9.65 -26.16
N ALA A 557 34.64 9.48 -27.44
CA ALA A 557 35.59 9.68 -28.54
C ALA A 557 35.82 11.16 -28.86
N LEU A 558 34.80 11.99 -28.65
CA LEU A 558 34.75 13.39 -29.02
C LEU A 558 33.83 14.15 -28.07
N LEU A 559 34.09 15.48 -27.92
CA LEU A 559 33.22 16.39 -27.18
C LEU A 559 32.70 17.48 -28.10
N LEU A 560 31.35 17.59 -28.20
CA LEU A 560 30.68 18.72 -28.81
C LEU A 560 30.35 19.74 -27.70
N ALA A 561 30.78 20.97 -27.85
CA ALA A 561 30.55 22.03 -26.88
C ALA A 561 29.82 23.21 -27.49
N GLN A 562 28.80 23.73 -26.80
CA GLN A 562 28.13 24.98 -27.17
C GLN A 562 29.09 26.14 -26.89
N PRO A 563 29.19 27.17 -27.76
CA PRO A 563 29.97 28.36 -27.51
C PRO A 563 29.74 28.96 -26.13
N GLY A 564 30.86 29.28 -25.42
CA GLY A 564 30.81 29.85 -24.07
C GLY A 564 30.64 28.84 -22.94
N CYS A 565 30.52 27.54 -23.20
CA CYS A 565 30.58 26.49 -22.19
C CYS A 565 32.02 26.14 -21.88
N SER A 566 32.42 26.22 -20.60
CA SER A 566 33.77 25.80 -20.16
C SER A 566 33.93 24.29 -20.27
N ALA A 567 34.73 23.82 -21.20
CA ALA A 567 35.07 22.41 -21.33
C ALA A 567 35.74 21.86 -20.05
N PRO A 568 35.41 20.65 -19.58
CA PRO A 568 36.11 19.96 -18.52
C PRO A 568 37.49 19.46 -19.02
N ASN A 569 38.28 18.85 -18.13
CA ASN A 569 39.51 18.15 -18.54
C ASN A 569 39.13 16.93 -19.40
N PHE A 570 39.37 17.04 -20.71
CA PHE A 570 39.12 16.01 -21.69
C PHE A 570 40.35 15.83 -22.58
N SER A 571 40.78 14.59 -22.77
CA SER A 571 41.97 14.27 -23.54
C SER A 571 41.70 14.12 -25.05
N GLY A 572 40.43 14.05 -25.44
CA GLY A 572 40.02 13.97 -26.84
C GLY A 572 39.81 15.34 -27.51
N GLU A 573 39.40 15.32 -28.76
CA GLU A 573 39.07 16.52 -29.52
C GLU A 573 37.75 17.14 -29.04
N THR A 574 37.75 18.47 -28.96
CA THR A 574 36.55 19.26 -28.66
C THR A 574 36.17 20.09 -29.86
N LEU A 575 34.94 19.97 -30.34
CA LEU A 575 34.39 20.79 -31.44
C LEU A 575 33.33 21.74 -30.87
N GLU A 576 33.42 23.00 -31.29
CA GLU A 576 32.39 23.99 -31.00
C GLU A 576 31.22 23.81 -31.99
N VAL A 577 29.99 23.77 -31.49
CA VAL A 577 28.78 23.70 -32.28
C VAL A 577 28.16 25.09 -32.39
N ASP A 578 28.38 25.75 -33.56
CA ASP A 578 27.84 27.07 -33.86
C ASP A 578 26.94 27.00 -35.10
N MET A 579 25.68 27.36 -34.97
CA MET A 579 24.68 27.31 -36.05
C MET A 579 25.04 28.25 -37.19
N ALA A 580 25.67 29.41 -36.90
CA ALA A 580 26.07 30.37 -37.95
C ALA A 580 27.20 29.80 -38.87
N SER A 581 28.14 29.10 -38.26
CA SER A 581 29.20 28.37 -39.02
C SER A 581 28.59 27.27 -39.91
N LEU A 582 27.70 26.44 -39.32
CA LEU A 582 27.02 25.37 -40.08
C LEU A 582 26.15 25.92 -41.23
N ALA A 583 25.56 27.11 -41.09
CA ALA A 583 24.75 27.74 -42.14
C ALA A 583 25.57 28.05 -43.41
N SER A 584 26.86 28.41 -43.25
CA SER A 584 27.75 28.79 -44.36
C SER A 584 28.30 27.61 -45.16
N GLU A 585 28.20 26.40 -44.68
CA GLU A 585 28.77 25.19 -45.33
C GLU A 585 27.97 24.72 -46.52
N LYS A 586 28.67 24.14 -47.52
CA LYS A 586 28.04 23.51 -48.69
C LYS A 586 27.61 22.12 -48.32
N ALA A 587 26.48 21.69 -48.88
CA ALA A 587 26.03 20.30 -48.79
C ALA A 587 27.01 19.35 -49.46
N GLU A 588 27.60 18.43 -48.72
CA GLU A 588 28.39 17.31 -49.23
C GLU A 588 27.53 16.04 -49.19
N ASN A 589 27.69 15.17 -50.21
CA ASN A 589 26.99 13.89 -50.21
C ASN A 589 27.78 12.88 -49.42
N ASP A 590 27.24 12.46 -48.28
CA ASP A 590 27.96 11.61 -47.33
C ASP A 590 27.41 10.23 -47.16
N VAL A 591 28.36 9.32 -46.99
CA VAL A 591 28.09 7.93 -46.63
C VAL A 591 28.29 7.78 -45.10
N PHE A 592 27.21 7.76 -44.35
CA PHE A 592 27.26 7.44 -42.92
C PHE A 592 27.26 5.94 -42.71
N THR A 593 27.90 5.48 -41.64
CA THR A 593 27.72 4.09 -41.15
C THR A 593 26.31 3.97 -40.57
N PRO A 594 25.38 3.24 -41.22
CA PRO A 594 24.01 3.22 -40.71
C PRO A 594 23.93 2.56 -39.32
N ALA A 595 23.37 3.24 -38.35
CA ALA A 595 22.95 2.65 -37.11
C ALA A 595 21.72 1.76 -37.31
N ASP A 596 21.57 0.75 -36.50
CA ASP A 596 20.36 -0.10 -36.48
C ASP A 596 19.66 0.01 -35.11
N GLY A 597 18.55 -0.68 -34.98
CA GLY A 597 17.79 -0.67 -33.72
C GLY A 597 18.58 -1.16 -32.50
N CYS A 598 19.57 -2.01 -32.67
CA CYS A 598 20.43 -2.53 -31.60
C CYS A 598 21.64 -1.65 -31.29
N SER A 599 21.89 -0.61 -32.09
CA SER A 599 22.97 0.36 -31.83
C SER A 599 22.61 1.24 -30.63
N LEU A 600 23.63 1.68 -29.86
CA LEU A 600 23.44 2.65 -28.79
C LEU A 600 22.88 3.96 -29.35
N ALA A 601 21.87 4.49 -28.67
CA ALA A 601 21.30 5.81 -28.92
C ALA A 601 21.87 6.85 -27.96
N TYR A 602 21.94 6.51 -26.68
CA TYR A 602 22.47 7.42 -25.67
C TYR A 602 22.97 6.67 -24.42
N VAL A 603 23.80 7.39 -23.65
CA VAL A 603 24.24 6.98 -22.32
C VAL A 603 23.92 8.10 -21.34
N ILE A 604 22.96 7.87 -20.43
CA ILE A 604 22.60 8.82 -19.38
C ILE A 604 23.15 8.33 -18.04
N TYR A 605 23.89 9.22 -17.35
CA TYR A 605 24.45 8.92 -16.04
C TYR A 605 23.47 9.18 -14.92
N THR A 606 23.28 8.17 -14.06
CA THR A 606 22.49 8.24 -12.84
C THR A 606 23.38 8.10 -11.62
N SER A 607 22.87 8.48 -10.43
CA SER A 607 23.57 8.25 -9.17
C SER A 607 23.83 6.74 -8.94
N GLY A 608 24.93 6.42 -8.29
CA GLY A 608 25.36 5.03 -8.08
C GLY A 608 25.52 4.67 -6.61
N SER A 609 25.00 3.52 -6.21
CA SER A 609 25.12 2.97 -4.85
C SER A 609 26.57 2.73 -4.40
N THR A 610 27.51 2.62 -5.35
CA THR A 610 28.96 2.44 -5.08
C THR A 610 29.71 3.76 -4.88
N GLY A 611 29.01 4.88 -4.78
CA GLY A 611 29.60 6.21 -4.58
C GLY A 611 30.12 6.88 -5.85
N LYS A 612 29.89 6.30 -7.03
CA LYS A 612 30.22 6.93 -8.33
C LYS A 612 29.02 6.82 -9.28
N PRO A 613 28.79 7.83 -10.14
CA PRO A 613 27.75 7.76 -11.16
C PRO A 613 27.91 6.55 -12.08
N LYS A 614 26.79 5.99 -12.52
CA LYS A 614 26.72 4.87 -13.46
C LYS A 614 26.01 5.29 -14.76
N GLY A 615 26.60 4.97 -15.91
CA GLY A 615 26.01 5.25 -17.23
C GLY A 615 25.03 4.15 -17.63
N VAL A 616 23.78 4.50 -17.88
CA VAL A 616 22.76 3.59 -18.41
C VAL A 616 22.81 3.64 -19.93
N ALA A 617 23.07 2.50 -20.57
CA ALA A 617 23.23 2.35 -21.99
C ALA A 617 21.88 1.95 -22.66
N VAL A 618 21.32 2.86 -23.44
CA VAL A 618 20.02 2.66 -24.12
C VAL A 618 20.20 2.59 -25.63
N GLU A 619 19.59 1.57 -26.25
CA GLU A 619 19.61 1.34 -27.69
C GLU A 619 18.47 2.07 -28.41
N HIS A 620 18.63 2.31 -29.69
CA HIS A 620 17.60 2.96 -30.52
C HIS A 620 16.23 2.25 -30.41
N ARG A 621 16.22 0.91 -30.51
CA ARG A 621 14.98 0.12 -30.46
C ARG A 621 14.17 0.35 -29.19
N GLN A 622 14.84 0.58 -28.05
CA GLN A 622 14.20 0.79 -26.76
C GLN A 622 13.53 2.18 -26.72
N ALA A 623 14.26 3.21 -27.09
CA ALA A 623 13.73 4.58 -27.15
C ALA A 623 12.63 4.73 -28.21
N VAL A 624 12.79 4.11 -29.37
CA VAL A 624 11.80 4.14 -30.47
C VAL A 624 10.52 3.38 -30.03
N SER A 625 10.65 2.23 -29.38
CA SER A 625 9.49 1.49 -28.85
C SER A 625 8.71 2.32 -27.85
N PHE A 626 9.39 2.97 -26.93
CA PHE A 626 8.77 3.86 -25.94
C PHE A 626 8.02 5.03 -26.61
N LEU A 627 8.69 5.78 -27.49
CA LEU A 627 8.09 6.93 -28.19
C LEU A 627 6.89 6.54 -29.07
N THR A 628 6.98 5.41 -29.77
CA THR A 628 5.87 4.89 -30.57
C THR A 628 4.70 4.44 -29.68
N GLY A 629 5.01 3.86 -28.52
CA GLY A 629 4.02 3.52 -27.47
C GLY A 629 3.30 4.77 -26.94
N MET A 630 4.05 5.84 -26.64
CA MET A 630 3.49 7.13 -26.24
C MET A 630 2.59 7.72 -27.35
N GLN A 631 3.04 7.69 -28.59
CA GLN A 631 2.26 8.22 -29.72
C GLN A 631 0.94 7.47 -29.90
N ARG A 632 0.91 6.16 -29.65
CA ARG A 632 -0.34 5.38 -29.66
C ARG A 632 -1.27 5.73 -28.50
N GLN A 633 -0.73 5.85 -27.33
CA GLN A 633 -1.51 6.06 -26.11
C GLN A 633 -1.99 7.51 -25.97
N PHE A 634 -1.15 8.48 -26.36
CA PHE A 634 -1.39 9.92 -26.25
C PHE A 634 -1.09 10.65 -27.56
N PRO A 635 -1.80 10.38 -28.65
CA PRO A 635 -1.41 10.87 -29.97
C PRO A 635 -1.24 12.39 -30.02
N LEU A 636 -0.04 12.84 -30.44
CA LEU A 636 0.19 14.21 -30.85
C LEU A 636 -0.35 14.43 -32.26
N GLN A 637 -0.93 15.61 -32.48
CA GLN A 637 -1.35 16.08 -33.77
C GLN A 637 -0.33 17.10 -34.31
N GLU A 638 -0.42 17.42 -35.58
CA GLU A 638 0.48 18.36 -36.27
C GLU A 638 0.51 19.77 -35.66
N ASP A 639 -0.57 20.19 -34.98
CA ASP A 639 -0.70 21.49 -34.31
C ASP A 639 -0.24 21.48 -32.87
N ASP A 640 0.14 20.32 -32.35
CA ASP A 640 0.62 20.21 -30.97
C ASP A 640 2.02 20.82 -30.80
N ILE A 641 2.25 21.42 -29.62
CA ILE A 641 3.53 22.01 -29.26
C ILE A 641 3.98 21.42 -27.91
N VAL A 642 5.09 20.72 -27.94
CA VAL A 642 5.69 20.07 -26.75
C VAL A 642 6.69 21.03 -26.11
N MET A 643 6.53 21.35 -24.82
CA MET A 643 7.50 22.12 -24.07
C MET A 643 8.75 21.30 -23.74
N VAL A 644 9.90 21.71 -24.19
CA VAL A 644 11.20 21.17 -23.81
C VAL A 644 11.75 21.99 -22.66
N LYS A 645 11.63 21.50 -21.41
CA LYS A 645 12.12 22.22 -20.22
C LYS A 645 13.06 21.39 -19.34
N THR A 646 12.99 20.06 -19.44
CA THR A 646 13.83 19.15 -18.65
C THR A 646 15.26 19.20 -19.17
N SER A 647 16.25 19.22 -18.25
CA SER A 647 17.67 19.09 -18.66
C SER A 647 17.87 17.77 -19.40
N PHE A 648 18.57 17.82 -20.53
CA PHE A 648 18.76 16.63 -21.39
C PHE A 648 19.69 15.56 -20.75
N SER A 649 20.29 15.88 -19.61
CA SER A 649 21.00 14.90 -18.76
C SER A 649 20.07 13.95 -17.98
N PHE A 650 18.73 14.15 -18.06
CA PHE A 650 17.73 13.27 -17.51
C PHE A 650 16.92 12.59 -18.60
N ASP A 651 16.58 11.34 -18.38
CA ASP A 651 15.84 10.47 -19.33
C ASP A 651 14.47 11.03 -19.73
N ALA A 652 13.74 11.69 -18.80
CA ALA A 652 12.48 12.34 -19.10
C ALA A 652 12.58 13.39 -20.22
N SER A 653 13.77 13.87 -20.56
CA SER A 653 14.00 14.76 -21.71
C SER A 653 13.84 14.04 -23.05
N VAL A 654 14.05 12.72 -23.12
CA VAL A 654 14.09 11.97 -24.39
C VAL A 654 12.80 12.12 -25.17
N TRP A 655 11.65 11.99 -24.52
CA TRP A 655 10.38 12.20 -25.23
C TRP A 655 10.13 13.67 -25.57
N GLN A 656 10.61 14.62 -24.76
CA GLN A 656 10.51 16.05 -25.09
C GLN A 656 11.37 16.42 -26.31
N LEU A 657 12.48 15.70 -26.52
CA LEU A 657 13.38 15.93 -27.65
C LEU A 657 12.94 15.28 -28.97
N PHE A 658 12.16 14.17 -28.89
CA PHE A 658 11.90 13.36 -30.09
C PHE A 658 10.43 13.05 -30.39
N TRP A 659 9.52 13.07 -29.40
CA TRP A 659 8.15 12.61 -29.60
C TRP A 659 7.36 13.43 -30.63
N TRP A 660 7.54 14.75 -30.65
CA TRP A 660 6.90 15.64 -31.57
C TRP A 660 7.23 15.31 -33.04
N SER A 661 8.42 14.74 -33.30
CA SER A 661 8.86 14.37 -34.63
C SER A 661 8.12 13.17 -35.25
N LEU A 662 7.29 12.45 -34.49
CA LEU A 662 6.52 11.32 -34.97
C LEU A 662 5.22 11.76 -35.67
N SER A 663 4.80 13.00 -35.51
CA SER A 663 3.49 13.50 -35.98
C SER A 663 3.55 14.81 -36.75
N GLY A 664 4.73 15.37 -36.97
CA GLY A 664 4.90 16.69 -37.55
C GLY A 664 4.50 17.85 -36.63
N ALA A 665 4.40 17.59 -35.35
CA ALA A 665 4.23 18.57 -34.28
C ALA A 665 5.49 19.44 -34.11
N SER A 666 5.48 20.40 -33.16
CA SER A 666 6.63 21.25 -32.86
C SER A 666 7.10 21.06 -31.41
N ALA A 667 8.38 21.36 -31.19
CA ALA A 667 8.92 21.52 -29.82
C ALA A 667 9.17 23.00 -29.54
N TYR A 668 8.86 23.46 -28.31
CA TYR A 668 9.27 24.78 -27.83
C TYR A 668 10.41 24.62 -26.82
N LEU A 669 11.60 25.17 -27.17
CA LEU A 669 12.76 25.16 -26.29
C LEU A 669 12.62 26.29 -25.28
N LEU A 670 12.19 25.97 -24.05
CA LEU A 670 12.05 26.94 -22.97
C LEU A 670 13.41 27.58 -22.67
N PRO A 671 13.54 28.92 -22.58
CA PRO A 671 14.82 29.56 -22.27
C PRO A 671 15.45 28.98 -20.98
N PRO A 672 16.81 28.78 -20.95
CA PRO A 672 17.48 28.31 -19.75
C PRO A 672 17.21 29.20 -18.54
N GLY A 673 16.86 28.56 -17.40
CA GLY A 673 16.50 29.25 -16.14
C GLY A 673 14.99 29.49 -15.96
N TRP A 674 14.21 29.54 -17.04
CA TRP A 674 12.75 29.76 -16.97
C TRP A 674 12.03 28.55 -16.33
N GLU A 675 12.63 27.36 -16.41
CA GLU A 675 12.07 26.16 -15.79
C GLU A 675 11.96 26.24 -14.25
N LYS A 676 12.62 27.23 -13.63
CA LYS A 676 12.62 27.44 -12.17
C LYS A 676 11.53 28.42 -11.71
N ASP A 677 10.92 29.16 -12.66
CA ASP A 677 9.94 30.22 -12.38
C ASP A 677 8.57 29.84 -12.96
N PRO A 678 7.57 29.52 -12.11
CA PRO A 678 6.23 29.15 -12.56
C PRO A 678 5.56 30.24 -13.42
N ALA A 679 5.78 31.52 -13.14
CA ALA A 679 5.20 32.62 -13.91
C ALA A 679 5.72 32.65 -15.34
N LEU A 680 7.03 32.42 -15.54
CA LEU A 680 7.62 32.35 -16.87
C LEU A 680 7.16 31.11 -17.65
N ILE A 681 6.85 30.02 -16.94
CA ILE A 681 6.24 28.83 -17.56
C ILE A 681 4.82 29.13 -18.04
N VAL A 682 3.99 29.78 -17.22
CA VAL A 682 2.63 30.18 -17.59
C VAL A 682 2.67 31.15 -18.76
N GLN A 683 3.57 32.12 -18.72
CA GLN A 683 3.80 33.06 -19.84
C GLN A 683 4.15 32.34 -21.13
N ALA A 684 5.05 31.36 -21.09
CA ALA A 684 5.43 30.57 -22.28
C ALA A 684 4.24 29.75 -22.82
N ILE A 685 3.40 29.17 -21.94
CA ILE A 685 2.21 28.44 -22.36
C ILE A 685 1.26 29.33 -23.16
N HIS A 686 1.00 30.56 -22.69
CA HIS A 686 0.14 31.51 -23.38
C HIS A 686 0.75 32.05 -24.70
N GLN A 687 2.00 32.48 -24.65
CA GLN A 687 2.63 33.12 -25.82
C GLN A 687 2.87 32.15 -26.98
N GLU A 688 3.27 30.93 -26.66
CA GLU A 688 3.67 29.92 -27.63
C GLU A 688 2.60 28.86 -27.90
N SER A 689 1.42 28.98 -27.27
CA SER A 689 0.31 28.05 -27.44
C SER A 689 0.71 26.59 -27.13
N ILE A 690 1.45 26.37 -26.04
CA ILE A 690 1.95 25.06 -25.70
C ILE A 690 0.80 24.12 -25.30
N THR A 691 0.81 22.91 -25.87
CA THR A 691 -0.26 21.92 -25.66
C THR A 691 0.14 20.79 -24.71
N THR A 692 1.44 20.56 -24.54
CA THR A 692 1.96 19.44 -23.73
C THR A 692 3.14 19.91 -22.88
N ALA A 693 3.05 19.66 -21.57
CA ALA A 693 4.10 20.01 -20.62
C ALA A 693 4.38 18.84 -19.64
N HIS A 694 5.59 18.81 -19.09
CA HIS A 694 6.00 17.85 -18.04
C HIS A 694 6.38 18.58 -16.77
N PHE A 695 5.99 18.04 -15.64
CA PHE A 695 6.39 18.54 -14.32
C PHE A 695 6.81 17.40 -13.39
N ILE A 696 7.74 17.68 -12.50
CA ILE A 696 7.85 16.87 -11.28
C ILE A 696 6.76 17.32 -10.30
N PRO A 697 6.20 16.44 -9.46
CA PRO A 697 5.06 16.76 -8.59
C PRO A 697 5.26 18.01 -7.70
N ALA A 698 6.46 18.20 -7.13
CA ALA A 698 6.77 19.40 -6.34
C ALA A 698 6.63 20.70 -7.16
N MET A 699 7.17 20.71 -8.40
CA MET A 699 7.07 21.86 -9.29
C MET A 699 5.64 22.04 -9.84
N LEU A 700 4.89 20.96 -10.00
CA LEU A 700 3.49 21.04 -10.40
C LEU A 700 2.65 21.83 -9.38
N ASN A 701 2.88 21.66 -8.07
CA ASN A 701 2.20 22.45 -7.05
C ASN A 701 2.48 23.95 -7.21
N SER A 702 3.75 24.34 -7.38
CA SER A 702 4.11 25.74 -7.60
C SER A 702 3.53 26.30 -8.90
N PHE A 703 3.46 25.48 -9.95
CA PHE A 703 2.81 25.85 -11.21
C PHE A 703 1.29 26.04 -11.01
N LEU A 704 0.61 25.22 -10.23
CA LEU A 704 -0.81 25.36 -9.96
C LEU A 704 -1.12 26.62 -9.14
N ASP A 705 -0.26 27.02 -8.20
CA ASP A 705 -0.39 28.29 -7.47
C ASP A 705 -0.39 29.47 -8.45
N GLN A 706 0.53 29.51 -9.41
CA GLN A 706 0.62 30.54 -10.41
C GLN A 706 -0.53 30.48 -11.45
N ALA A 707 -0.91 29.29 -11.88
CA ALA A 707 -2.01 29.06 -12.83
C ALA A 707 -3.35 29.57 -12.26
N GLU A 708 -3.55 29.44 -10.93
CA GLU A 708 -4.71 30.00 -10.22
C GLU A 708 -4.70 31.52 -10.22
N ILE A 709 -3.55 32.14 -9.90
CA ILE A 709 -3.39 33.60 -9.90
C ILE A 709 -3.65 34.17 -11.28
N GLU A 710 -3.14 33.57 -12.34
CA GLU A 710 -3.26 34.07 -13.71
C GLU A 710 -4.53 33.57 -14.44
N ARG A 711 -5.41 32.84 -13.75
CA ARG A 711 -6.65 32.26 -14.31
C ARG A 711 -6.41 31.50 -15.64
N LEU A 712 -5.42 30.61 -15.61
CA LEU A 712 -5.03 29.83 -16.79
C LEU A 712 -6.19 28.99 -17.36
N SER A 713 -7.21 28.71 -16.52
CA SER A 713 -8.45 28.03 -16.93
C SER A 713 -9.23 28.75 -18.03
N ASP A 714 -9.09 30.10 -18.14
CA ASP A 714 -9.97 30.92 -18.98
C ASP A 714 -9.56 30.90 -20.46
N GLY A 715 -8.68 29.99 -20.90
CA GLY A 715 -8.29 29.85 -22.28
C GLY A 715 -6.92 29.23 -22.52
N THR A 716 -6.55 28.24 -21.71
CA THR A 716 -5.27 27.55 -21.92
C THR A 716 -5.24 26.72 -23.20
N SER A 717 -4.09 26.71 -23.88
CA SER A 717 -3.78 25.81 -24.98
C SER A 717 -3.41 24.40 -24.54
N LEU A 718 -3.14 24.20 -23.23
CA LEU A 718 -2.75 22.88 -22.69
C LEU A 718 -3.85 21.84 -22.95
N LYS A 719 -3.44 20.71 -23.47
CA LYS A 719 -4.26 19.51 -23.64
C LYS A 719 -3.88 18.43 -22.62
N ARG A 720 -2.58 18.36 -22.26
CA ARG A 720 -2.06 17.33 -21.38
C ARG A 720 -0.85 17.81 -20.56
N VAL A 721 -0.81 17.33 -19.30
CA VAL A 721 0.31 17.54 -18.39
C VAL A 721 0.78 16.19 -17.89
N PHE A 722 2.06 15.90 -18.09
CA PHE A 722 2.71 14.73 -17.53
C PHE A 722 3.33 15.10 -16.17
N ALA A 723 3.11 14.26 -15.18
CA ALA A 723 3.73 14.39 -13.85
C ALA A 723 4.52 13.11 -13.56
N GLY A 724 5.82 13.21 -13.33
CA GLY A 724 6.66 12.03 -13.13
C GLY A 724 7.91 12.33 -12.33
N GLY A 725 8.69 11.26 -12.06
CA GLY A 725 9.91 11.35 -11.28
C GLY A 725 9.73 11.22 -9.77
N GLU A 726 8.54 11.48 -9.24
CA GLU A 726 8.14 11.31 -7.84
C GLU A 726 6.71 10.82 -7.75
N PRO A 727 6.28 10.26 -6.59
CA PRO A 727 4.86 9.94 -6.37
C PRO A 727 3.99 11.19 -6.45
N LEU A 728 2.91 11.12 -7.22
CA LEU A 728 1.93 12.19 -7.30
C LEU A 728 1.04 12.16 -6.05
N ALA A 729 1.09 13.25 -5.27
CA ALA A 729 0.29 13.33 -4.07
C ALA A 729 -1.21 13.54 -4.38
N PRO A 730 -2.13 12.90 -3.63
CA PRO A 730 -3.57 13.04 -3.87
C PRO A 730 -4.06 14.49 -3.81
N HIS A 731 -3.52 15.32 -2.90
CA HIS A 731 -3.91 16.72 -2.80
C HIS A 731 -3.54 17.53 -4.06
N THR A 732 -2.40 17.22 -4.69
CA THR A 732 -1.99 17.85 -5.96
C THR A 732 -2.96 17.48 -7.08
N ALA A 733 -3.34 16.20 -7.16
CA ALA A 733 -4.32 15.71 -8.12
C ALA A 733 -5.70 16.36 -7.91
N ALA A 734 -6.14 16.48 -6.66
CA ALA A 734 -7.41 17.11 -6.30
C ALA A 734 -7.44 18.62 -6.61
N ARG A 735 -6.32 19.33 -6.51
CA ARG A 735 -6.19 20.75 -6.91
C ARG A 735 -6.16 20.94 -8.42
N PHE A 736 -5.52 20.02 -9.15
CA PHE A 736 -5.38 20.12 -10.60
C PHE A 736 -6.72 20.09 -11.33
N ALA A 737 -7.59 19.15 -10.99
CA ALA A 737 -8.83 18.89 -11.71
C ALA A 737 -9.79 20.10 -11.81
N PRO A 738 -10.09 20.84 -10.72
CA PRO A 738 -10.94 22.02 -10.81
C PRO A 738 -10.26 23.22 -11.49
N LEU A 739 -8.93 23.33 -11.42
CA LEU A 739 -8.19 24.44 -12.04
C LEU A 739 -8.06 24.28 -13.55
N LEU A 740 -7.86 23.05 -14.02
CA LEU A 740 -7.60 22.73 -15.41
C LEU A 740 -8.50 21.55 -15.88
N PRO A 741 -9.83 21.71 -15.85
CA PRO A 741 -10.77 20.61 -16.06
C PRO A 741 -10.73 19.99 -17.47
N GLN A 742 -10.19 20.70 -18.45
CA GLN A 742 -10.06 20.23 -19.82
C GLN A 742 -8.68 19.64 -20.15
N VAL A 743 -7.76 19.65 -19.17
CA VAL A 743 -6.38 19.19 -19.33
C VAL A 743 -6.23 17.83 -18.69
N SER A 744 -5.74 16.85 -19.43
CA SER A 744 -5.44 15.54 -18.90
C SER A 744 -4.18 15.58 -18.04
N LEU A 745 -4.28 15.16 -16.76
CA LEU A 745 -3.10 14.92 -15.90
C LEU A 745 -2.72 13.45 -16.00
N ILE A 746 -1.46 13.19 -16.36
CA ILE A 746 -0.93 11.86 -16.60
C ILE A 746 0.25 11.64 -15.65
N HIS A 747 0.13 10.67 -14.74
CA HIS A 747 1.21 10.27 -13.86
C HIS A 747 2.09 9.25 -14.55
N GLY A 748 3.37 9.57 -14.76
CA GLY A 748 4.39 8.73 -15.38
C GLY A 748 5.31 8.10 -14.35
N TYR A 749 5.64 6.83 -14.57
CA TYR A 749 6.60 6.08 -13.74
C TYR A 749 7.55 5.27 -14.61
N GLY A 750 8.83 5.43 -14.37
CA GLY A 750 9.89 4.58 -14.92
C GLY A 750 11.26 4.94 -14.35
N PRO A 751 12.18 3.97 -14.28
CA PRO A 751 13.60 4.22 -14.09
C PRO A 751 14.31 4.37 -15.46
N THR A 752 15.42 5.04 -15.49
CA THR A 752 16.27 5.21 -16.69
C THR A 752 16.64 3.86 -17.33
N GLU A 753 16.79 2.83 -16.51
CA GLU A 753 17.08 1.45 -16.90
C GLU A 753 15.94 0.75 -17.66
N ALA A 754 14.75 1.36 -17.68
CA ALA A 754 13.59 0.90 -18.45
C ALA A 754 13.14 1.93 -19.51
N THR A 755 14.04 2.81 -19.91
CA THR A 755 13.87 3.79 -21.00
C THR A 755 12.73 4.76 -20.72
N VAL A 756 12.94 5.68 -19.77
CA VAL A 756 12.09 6.81 -19.38
C VAL A 756 10.90 6.36 -18.49
N ASP A 757 9.77 5.98 -19.09
CA ASP A 757 8.59 5.55 -18.37
C ASP A 757 8.16 4.14 -18.79
N ALA A 758 7.79 3.33 -17.81
CA ALA A 758 7.28 1.97 -17.99
C ALA A 758 5.79 1.85 -17.72
N ALA A 759 5.21 2.85 -17.05
CA ALA A 759 3.78 2.90 -16.75
C ALA A 759 3.22 4.32 -16.82
N PHE A 760 1.94 4.42 -17.18
CA PHE A 760 1.17 5.66 -17.11
C PHE A 760 -0.18 5.45 -16.43
N TYR A 761 -0.56 6.46 -15.64
CA TYR A 761 -1.87 6.58 -15.05
C TYR A 761 -2.52 7.90 -15.48
N VAL A 762 -3.66 7.82 -16.14
CA VAL A 762 -4.47 9.01 -16.47
C VAL A 762 -5.41 9.26 -15.29
N LEU A 763 -5.30 10.44 -14.70
CA LEU A 763 -6.11 10.84 -13.57
C LEU A 763 -7.59 10.92 -13.95
N ASP A 764 -8.44 10.32 -13.15
CA ASP A 764 -9.88 10.43 -13.19
C ASP A 764 -10.36 11.21 -11.95
N PRO A 765 -10.80 12.49 -12.11
CA PRO A 765 -11.12 13.35 -10.98
C PRO A 765 -12.22 12.83 -10.05
N GLU A 766 -13.18 12.08 -10.58
CA GLU A 766 -14.28 11.53 -9.78
C GLU A 766 -13.82 10.29 -9.01
N ARG A 767 -13.18 9.35 -9.69
CA ARG A 767 -12.72 8.10 -9.12
C ARG A 767 -11.58 8.30 -8.12
N ASP A 768 -10.67 9.25 -8.41
CA ASP A 768 -9.43 9.41 -7.65
C ASP A 768 -9.53 10.42 -6.50
N ARG A 769 -10.69 11.06 -6.34
CA ARG A 769 -10.95 12.09 -5.33
C ARG A 769 -10.62 11.67 -3.91
N ASP A 770 -11.00 10.46 -3.57
CA ASP A 770 -10.86 9.90 -2.22
C ASP A 770 -9.71 8.88 -2.12
N ARG A 771 -8.90 8.75 -3.18
CA ARG A 771 -7.74 7.87 -3.14
C ARG A 771 -6.66 8.44 -2.22
N LEU A 772 -6.04 7.57 -1.50
CA LEU A 772 -4.96 7.93 -0.58
C LEU A 772 -3.59 7.84 -1.25
N ARG A 773 -3.53 7.18 -2.39
CA ARG A 773 -2.36 7.11 -3.27
C ARG A 773 -2.83 7.14 -4.71
N ILE A 774 -2.17 7.95 -5.51
CA ILE A 774 -2.38 7.92 -6.95
C ILE A 774 -1.55 6.77 -7.52
N PRO A 775 -2.17 5.83 -8.28
CA PRO A 775 -1.43 4.74 -8.91
C PRO A 775 -0.35 5.24 -9.87
N ILE A 776 0.66 4.43 -10.11
CA ILE A 776 1.61 4.65 -11.20
C ILE A 776 1.09 4.14 -12.54
N GLY A 777 -0.01 3.38 -12.54
CA GLY A 777 -0.79 3.05 -13.73
C GLY A 777 -0.60 1.66 -14.28
N LYS A 778 -0.76 1.56 -15.60
CA LYS A 778 -0.63 0.34 -16.42
C LYS A 778 0.65 0.39 -17.23
N PRO A 779 1.18 -0.78 -17.65
CA PRO A 779 2.35 -0.82 -18.49
C PRO A 779 2.13 -0.05 -19.80
N VAL A 780 3.17 0.66 -20.25
CA VAL A 780 3.18 1.30 -21.57
C VAL A 780 3.18 0.23 -22.67
N PRO A 781 2.72 0.54 -23.89
CA PRO A 781 2.80 -0.41 -25.00
C PRO A 781 4.23 -0.94 -25.18
N GLY A 782 4.37 -2.27 -25.19
CA GLY A 782 5.67 -2.95 -25.31
C GLY A 782 6.39 -3.21 -23.99
N ALA A 783 5.89 -2.73 -22.84
CA ALA A 783 6.37 -3.05 -21.52
C ALA A 783 5.48 -4.09 -20.82
N ARG A 784 6.05 -4.79 -19.85
CA ARG A 784 5.36 -5.65 -18.89
C ARG A 784 5.86 -5.33 -17.48
N LEU A 785 4.96 -5.39 -16.51
CA LEU A 785 5.23 -5.09 -15.11
C LEU A 785 4.91 -6.33 -14.28
N TYR A 786 5.82 -6.71 -13.39
CA TYR A 786 5.63 -7.82 -12.48
C TYR A 786 5.85 -7.37 -11.05
N VAL A 787 4.97 -7.78 -10.14
CA VAL A 787 5.17 -7.63 -8.70
C VAL A 787 5.54 -8.99 -8.16
N LEU A 788 6.78 -9.15 -7.73
CA LEU A 788 7.37 -10.44 -7.37
C LEU A 788 7.92 -10.40 -5.94
N ASP A 789 8.05 -11.58 -5.33
CA ASP A 789 8.80 -11.74 -4.08
C ASP A 789 10.30 -11.95 -4.32
N ALA A 790 11.04 -12.18 -3.23
CA ALA A 790 12.49 -12.42 -3.29
C ALA A 790 12.90 -13.71 -4.07
N HIS A 791 11.94 -14.58 -4.36
CA HIS A 791 12.15 -15.83 -5.12
C HIS A 791 11.60 -15.74 -6.54
N LEU A 792 11.26 -14.54 -7.02
CA LEU A 792 10.64 -14.26 -8.31
C LEU A 792 9.25 -14.91 -8.48
N ALA A 793 8.57 -15.25 -7.38
CA ALA A 793 7.18 -15.70 -7.42
C ALA A 793 6.22 -14.51 -7.49
N VAL A 794 5.16 -14.65 -8.31
CA VAL A 794 4.14 -13.62 -8.52
C VAL A 794 3.39 -13.34 -7.23
N GLN A 795 3.36 -12.08 -6.81
CA GLN A 795 2.56 -11.67 -5.68
C GLN A 795 1.08 -11.51 -6.06
N PRO A 796 0.16 -11.94 -5.17
CA PRO A 796 -1.28 -11.78 -5.41
C PRO A 796 -1.68 -10.30 -5.53
N CYS A 797 -2.81 -10.06 -6.14
CA CYS A 797 -3.41 -8.72 -6.19
C CYS A 797 -3.65 -8.18 -4.76
N GLY A 798 -3.22 -6.95 -4.51
CA GLY A 798 -3.26 -6.31 -3.18
C GLY A 798 -2.06 -6.60 -2.29
N VAL A 799 -1.23 -7.58 -2.62
CA VAL A 799 -0.03 -7.94 -1.85
C VAL A 799 1.18 -7.20 -2.38
N ALA A 800 1.97 -6.63 -1.46
CA ALA A 800 3.20 -5.92 -1.80
C ALA A 800 4.31 -6.88 -2.23
N GLY A 801 5.09 -6.46 -3.22
CA GLY A 801 6.29 -7.14 -3.70
C GLY A 801 7.21 -6.16 -4.39
N GLU A 802 8.39 -6.61 -4.80
CA GLU A 802 9.30 -5.81 -5.59
C GLU A 802 8.77 -5.69 -7.03
N LEU A 803 8.81 -4.47 -7.56
CA LEU A 803 8.42 -4.21 -8.94
C LEU A 803 9.55 -4.58 -9.90
N TYR A 804 9.24 -5.35 -10.92
CA TYR A 804 10.13 -5.70 -12.02
C TYR A 804 9.54 -5.20 -13.33
N ILE A 805 10.39 -4.74 -14.23
CA ILE A 805 10.01 -4.23 -15.56
C ILE A 805 10.61 -5.12 -16.63
N ALA A 806 9.79 -5.57 -17.57
CA ALA A 806 10.16 -6.38 -18.71
C ALA A 806 9.73 -5.73 -20.03
N GLY A 807 10.20 -6.27 -21.13
CA GLY A 807 9.78 -5.88 -22.48
C GLY A 807 10.78 -5.00 -23.22
N ALA A 808 10.31 -4.40 -24.31
CA ALA A 808 11.16 -3.71 -25.28
C ALA A 808 11.91 -2.49 -24.74
N GLY A 809 11.44 -1.90 -23.65
CA GLY A 809 12.07 -0.72 -23.01
C GLY A 809 13.24 -1.03 -22.07
N VAL A 810 13.51 -2.32 -21.74
CA VAL A 810 14.60 -2.68 -20.83
C VAL A 810 15.96 -2.36 -21.45
N ALA A 811 16.73 -1.49 -20.81
CA ALA A 811 18.02 -0.99 -21.32
C ALA A 811 19.07 -2.11 -21.51
N ARG A 812 20.11 -1.83 -22.29
CA ARG A 812 21.21 -2.78 -22.50
C ARG A 812 21.89 -3.17 -21.19
N GLY A 813 22.02 -2.23 -20.25
CA GLY A 813 22.67 -2.40 -18.96
C GLY A 813 23.48 -1.19 -18.56
N TYR A 814 24.38 -1.38 -17.59
CA TYR A 814 25.28 -0.32 -17.14
C TYR A 814 26.61 -0.37 -17.90
N LEU A 815 27.01 0.75 -18.48
CA LEU A 815 28.25 0.88 -19.21
C LEU A 815 29.45 0.53 -18.30
N ASN A 816 30.33 -0.35 -18.78
CA ASN A 816 31.54 -0.78 -18.06
C ASN A 816 31.30 -1.36 -16.65
N ARG A 817 30.10 -1.87 -16.37
CA ARG A 817 29.71 -2.46 -15.08
C ARG A 817 28.98 -3.81 -15.26
N PRO A 818 29.66 -4.86 -15.75
CA PRO A 818 29.01 -6.15 -16.05
C PRO A 818 28.40 -6.82 -14.82
N ALA A 819 29.10 -6.85 -13.68
CA ALA A 819 28.61 -7.46 -12.46
C ALA A 819 27.32 -6.78 -11.93
N LEU A 820 27.26 -5.42 -11.95
CA LEU A 820 26.05 -4.68 -11.56
C LEU A 820 24.93 -4.90 -12.58
N THR A 821 25.25 -5.07 -13.85
CA THR A 821 24.28 -5.39 -14.89
C THR A 821 23.65 -6.76 -14.63
N GLU A 822 24.44 -7.78 -14.35
CA GLU A 822 23.96 -9.13 -14.01
C GLU A 822 23.12 -9.15 -12.74
N GLU A 823 23.44 -8.33 -11.75
CA GLU A 823 22.66 -8.20 -10.50
C GLU A 823 21.27 -7.60 -10.73
N ARG A 824 21.14 -6.62 -11.62
CA ARG A 824 19.93 -5.83 -11.80
C ARG A 824 19.11 -6.21 -13.03
N PHE A 825 19.73 -6.76 -14.05
CA PHE A 825 19.07 -7.19 -15.30
C PHE A 825 19.06 -8.73 -15.36
N LEU A 826 17.99 -9.32 -14.82
CA LEU A 826 17.84 -10.75 -14.69
C LEU A 826 17.18 -11.36 -15.93
N GLU A 827 17.25 -12.69 -16.09
CA GLU A 827 16.45 -13.41 -17.08
C GLU A 827 14.95 -13.34 -16.67
N ASP A 828 14.06 -13.14 -17.66
CA ASP A 828 12.61 -13.13 -17.43
C ASP A 828 12.12 -14.55 -17.15
N PRO A 829 11.63 -14.87 -15.93
CA PRO A 829 11.18 -16.21 -15.58
C PRO A 829 9.91 -16.66 -16.31
N PHE A 830 9.20 -15.72 -16.98
CA PHE A 830 7.94 -15.96 -17.66
C PHE A 830 8.08 -15.94 -19.19
N TYR A 831 9.15 -15.32 -19.73
CA TYR A 831 9.45 -15.21 -21.16
C TYR A 831 10.93 -15.54 -21.42
N PRO A 832 11.25 -16.81 -21.69
CA PRO A 832 12.64 -17.27 -21.90
C PRO A 832 13.37 -16.47 -22.98
N GLY A 833 14.59 -16.08 -22.70
CA GLY A 833 15.44 -15.28 -23.60
C GLY A 833 15.20 -13.77 -23.54
N GLU A 834 14.25 -13.31 -22.75
CA GLU A 834 14.07 -11.89 -22.44
C GLU A 834 14.67 -11.54 -21.08
N ARG A 835 14.75 -10.25 -20.77
CA ARG A 835 15.30 -9.76 -19.50
C ARG A 835 14.28 -8.91 -18.76
N ILE A 836 14.39 -8.96 -17.44
CA ILE A 836 13.67 -8.07 -16.53
C ILE A 836 14.65 -7.18 -15.78
N TYR A 837 14.24 -5.96 -15.53
CA TYR A 837 14.95 -5.03 -14.67
C TYR A 837 14.38 -5.05 -13.26
N LYS A 838 15.25 -5.30 -12.28
CA LYS A 838 14.97 -5.28 -10.85
C LYS A 838 15.03 -3.84 -10.33
N THR A 839 13.85 -3.23 -10.02
CA THR A 839 13.77 -1.80 -9.73
C THR A 839 14.23 -1.40 -8.33
N GLY A 840 14.06 -2.28 -7.34
CA GLY A 840 14.16 -1.96 -5.91
C GLY A 840 12.96 -1.18 -5.37
N ASP A 841 11.91 -1.02 -6.16
CA ASP A 841 10.68 -0.36 -5.76
C ASP A 841 9.68 -1.36 -5.20
N LEU A 842 9.06 -1.04 -4.06
CA LEU A 842 7.97 -1.81 -3.47
C LEU A 842 6.64 -1.35 -4.11
N ALA A 843 5.87 -2.29 -4.62
CA ALA A 843 4.62 -2.00 -5.30
C ALA A 843 3.59 -3.11 -5.09
N ARG A 844 2.35 -2.87 -5.51
CA ARG A 844 1.30 -3.90 -5.58
C ARG A 844 0.38 -3.66 -6.76
N TRP A 845 -0.16 -4.74 -7.32
CA TRP A 845 -1.30 -4.67 -8.23
C TRP A 845 -2.58 -4.35 -7.47
N ILE A 846 -3.42 -3.47 -7.99
CA ILE A 846 -4.77 -3.26 -7.50
C ILE A 846 -5.79 -3.91 -8.47
N PRO A 847 -7.04 -4.16 -8.04
CA PRO A 847 -8.03 -4.93 -8.81
C PRO A 847 -8.33 -4.40 -10.21
N GLU A 848 -8.23 -3.09 -10.37
CA GLU A 848 -8.47 -2.39 -11.65
C GLU A 848 -7.34 -2.59 -12.66
N GLY A 849 -6.31 -3.33 -12.31
CA GLY A 849 -5.15 -3.60 -13.15
C GLY A 849 -4.19 -2.42 -13.26
N HIS A 850 -4.12 -1.60 -12.23
CA HIS A 850 -3.08 -0.58 -12.05
C HIS A 850 -2.09 -1.00 -10.97
N ILE A 851 -0.91 -0.41 -11.00
CA ILE A 851 0.10 -0.60 -9.94
C ILE A 851 0.09 0.61 -9.00
N GLU A 852 0.08 0.34 -7.71
CA GLU A 852 0.38 1.31 -6.66
C GLU A 852 1.84 1.20 -6.22
N PHE A 853 2.54 2.32 -6.20
CA PHE A 853 3.86 2.46 -5.62
C PHE A 853 3.77 2.61 -4.10
N LEU A 854 4.53 1.81 -3.35
CA LEU A 854 4.47 1.78 -1.88
C LEU A 854 5.73 2.35 -1.21
N GLY A 855 6.80 2.56 -1.97
CA GLY A 855 8.07 3.06 -1.48
C GLY A 855 9.25 2.32 -2.08
N ARG A 856 10.42 2.42 -1.44
CA ARG A 856 11.63 1.72 -1.86
C ARG A 856 12.04 0.65 -0.86
N LEU A 857 12.70 -0.38 -1.37
CA LEU A 857 13.32 -1.45 -0.57
C LEU A 857 14.73 -1.11 -0.12
N ASP A 858 15.36 -0.14 -0.79
CA ASP A 858 16.71 0.37 -0.52
C ASP A 858 16.69 1.81 -0.01
N ASP A 859 17.87 2.36 0.31
CA ASP A 859 18.04 3.73 0.83
C ASP A 859 17.97 4.82 -0.27
N GLN A 860 17.74 4.44 -1.54
CA GLN A 860 17.65 5.39 -2.65
C GLN A 860 16.41 6.28 -2.48
N VAL A 861 16.57 7.56 -2.76
CA VAL A 861 15.50 8.55 -2.60
C VAL A 861 15.31 9.36 -3.88
N LYS A 862 14.09 9.87 -4.07
CA LYS A 862 13.79 10.86 -5.09
C LYS A 862 13.44 12.18 -4.40
N ILE A 863 14.18 13.25 -4.69
CA ILE A 863 13.97 14.57 -4.10
C ILE A 863 13.97 15.60 -5.22
N ARG A 864 12.84 16.30 -5.37
CA ARG A 864 12.63 17.27 -6.47
C ARG A 864 12.86 16.65 -7.85
N GLY A 865 12.46 15.39 -8.02
CA GLY A 865 12.61 14.60 -9.25
C GLY A 865 14.01 14.04 -9.48
N TYR A 866 14.99 14.35 -8.64
CA TYR A 866 16.34 13.81 -8.73
C TYR A 866 16.43 12.47 -8.03
N ARG A 867 16.93 11.46 -8.74
CA ARG A 867 17.26 10.16 -8.17
C ARG A 867 18.59 10.26 -7.45
N ILE A 868 18.59 10.12 -6.13
CA ILE A 868 19.76 10.32 -5.27
C ILE A 868 20.07 9.04 -4.51
N GLU A 869 21.30 8.61 -4.58
CA GLU A 869 21.86 7.56 -3.74
C GLU A 869 22.56 8.23 -2.55
N PRO A 870 22.07 8.10 -1.31
CA PRO A 870 22.74 8.66 -0.13
C PRO A 870 24.20 8.20 -0.03
N GLY A 871 24.49 6.95 -0.44
CA GLY A 871 25.85 6.40 -0.47
C GLY A 871 26.82 7.15 -1.37
N GLU A 872 26.36 7.80 -2.47
CA GLU A 872 27.21 8.65 -3.32
C GLU A 872 27.65 9.92 -2.57
N ILE A 873 26.71 10.52 -1.82
CA ILE A 873 27.01 11.69 -1.01
C ILE A 873 27.93 11.32 0.15
N GLU A 874 27.68 10.18 0.82
CA GLU A 874 28.52 9.67 1.89
C GLU A 874 29.95 9.38 1.41
N ALA A 875 30.09 8.78 0.22
CA ALA A 875 31.42 8.52 -0.37
C ALA A 875 32.17 9.83 -0.71
N ALA A 876 31.44 10.82 -1.25
CA ALA A 876 32.02 12.15 -1.50
C ALA A 876 32.45 12.84 -0.20
N LEU A 877 31.63 12.78 0.86
CA LEU A 877 31.97 13.33 2.18
C LEU A 877 33.22 12.65 2.77
N ARG A 878 33.31 11.33 2.73
CA ARG A 878 34.47 10.57 3.24
C ARG A 878 35.76 10.83 2.43
N SER A 879 35.64 11.30 1.17
CA SER A 879 36.82 11.68 0.36
C SER A 879 37.40 13.03 0.74
N ILE A 880 36.71 13.83 1.55
CA ILE A 880 37.14 15.13 2.02
C ILE A 880 38.16 14.92 3.17
N GLU A 881 39.38 15.49 3.02
CA GLU A 881 40.41 15.39 4.04
C GLU A 881 39.95 15.99 5.36
N GLY A 882 39.99 15.19 6.45
CA GLY A 882 39.55 15.54 7.79
C GLY A 882 38.18 15.01 8.17
N VAL A 883 37.35 14.53 7.23
CA VAL A 883 36.10 13.79 7.55
C VAL A 883 36.47 12.34 7.87
N ARG A 884 36.11 11.89 9.07
CA ARG A 884 36.39 10.52 9.54
C ARG A 884 35.28 9.56 9.19
N GLU A 885 34.03 9.99 9.42
CA GLU A 885 32.82 9.20 9.15
C GLU A 885 31.73 10.12 8.65
N ALA A 886 30.83 9.57 7.81
CA ALA A 886 29.73 10.32 7.25
C ALA A 886 28.51 9.40 7.04
N ALA A 887 27.31 9.93 7.32
CA ALA A 887 26.04 9.34 6.99
C ALA A 887 25.10 10.38 6.39
N VAL A 888 24.21 9.95 5.50
CA VAL A 888 23.21 10.82 4.88
C VAL A 888 21.83 10.17 5.01
N THR A 889 20.86 10.98 5.44
CA THR A 889 19.45 10.55 5.53
C THR A 889 18.54 11.58 4.90
N VAL A 890 17.32 11.18 4.58
CA VAL A 890 16.23 12.11 4.22
C VAL A 890 15.40 12.40 5.46
N ARG A 891 15.12 13.66 5.69
CA ARG A 891 14.28 14.13 6.80
C ARG A 891 13.10 14.90 6.23
N THR A 892 11.96 14.75 6.90
CA THR A 892 10.69 15.42 6.56
C THR A 892 10.21 16.34 7.68
N ASP A 893 11.08 16.68 8.61
CA ASP A 893 10.75 17.50 9.80
C ASP A 893 10.27 18.92 9.41
N SER A 894 10.69 19.43 8.23
CA SER A 894 10.25 20.70 7.63
C SER A 894 8.95 20.61 6.82
N GLY A 895 8.38 19.42 6.68
CA GLY A 895 7.19 19.13 5.85
C GLY A 895 7.51 18.65 4.43
N GLU A 896 8.69 18.94 3.89
CA GLU A 896 9.19 18.40 2.62
C GLU A 896 10.43 17.52 2.83
N PRO A 897 10.68 16.52 1.96
CA PRO A 897 11.86 15.68 2.09
C PRO A 897 13.14 16.47 1.77
N GLU A 898 14.09 16.50 2.71
CA GLU A 898 15.36 17.18 2.60
C GLU A 898 16.53 16.26 2.98
N LEU A 899 17.67 16.43 2.27
CA LEU A 899 18.89 15.71 2.59
C LEU A 899 19.53 16.32 3.85
N CYS A 900 19.88 15.43 4.79
CA CYS A 900 20.62 15.77 6.00
C CYS A 900 21.87 14.91 6.08
N ALA A 901 23.05 15.56 6.12
CA ALA A 901 24.33 14.90 6.29
C ALA A 901 24.80 15.01 7.73
N TYR A 902 25.39 13.93 8.22
CA TYR A 902 26.03 13.83 9.51
C TYR A 902 27.49 13.51 9.29
N THR A 903 28.40 14.29 9.89
CA THR A 903 29.84 14.13 9.68
C THR A 903 30.61 14.21 10.99
N GLU A 904 31.75 13.50 11.08
CA GLU A 904 32.67 13.58 12.18
C GLU A 904 34.01 14.18 11.67
N GLY A 905 34.48 15.22 12.32
CA GLY A 905 35.87 15.75 12.15
C GLY A 905 36.04 17.12 11.49
N LEU A 906 35.09 17.63 10.71
CA LEU A 906 35.21 18.96 10.07
C LEU A 906 33.97 19.83 10.25
N ARG A 907 34.16 21.16 10.27
CA ARG A 907 33.04 22.12 10.41
C ARG A 907 32.19 22.22 9.14
N ARG A 908 30.90 22.44 9.32
CA ARG A 908 29.84 22.54 8.28
C ARG A 908 30.25 23.31 7.02
N ASN A 909 30.78 24.50 7.15
CA ASN A 909 31.06 25.39 6.01
C ASN A 909 32.24 24.88 5.14
N GLU A 910 33.25 24.24 5.76
CA GLU A 910 34.40 23.68 5.05
C GLU A 910 34.03 22.46 4.24
N VAL A 911 33.18 21.59 4.82
CA VAL A 911 32.63 20.41 4.17
C VAL A 911 31.78 20.81 2.97
N ARG A 912 30.87 21.77 3.14
CA ARG A 912 29.97 22.23 2.07
C ARG A 912 30.71 22.74 0.85
N THR A 913 31.69 23.61 1.04
CA THR A 913 32.48 24.19 -0.07
C THR A 913 33.25 23.13 -0.87
N GLN A 914 33.74 22.09 -0.19
CA GLN A 914 34.44 20.99 -0.86
C GLN A 914 33.45 20.07 -1.57
N LEU A 915 32.28 19.80 -0.96
CA LEU A 915 31.25 18.94 -1.54
C LEU A 915 30.68 19.56 -2.83
N GLU A 916 30.49 20.88 -2.89
CA GLU A 916 30.05 21.63 -4.09
C GLU A 916 30.97 21.49 -5.30
N ARG A 917 32.24 21.12 -5.08
CA ARG A 917 33.20 20.83 -6.17
C ARG A 917 33.06 19.41 -6.71
N LEU A 918 32.49 18.49 -5.90
CA LEU A 918 32.41 17.06 -6.21
C LEU A 918 31.02 16.67 -6.74
N LEU A 919 29.99 17.26 -6.19
CA LEU A 919 28.61 16.87 -6.44
C LEU A 919 27.76 17.99 -7.07
N PRO A 920 26.76 17.66 -7.88
CA PRO A 920 25.78 18.61 -8.38
C PRO A 920 24.99 19.27 -7.23
N SER A 921 24.50 20.47 -7.46
CA SER A 921 23.78 21.27 -6.44
C SER A 921 22.58 20.55 -5.79
N TYR A 922 21.88 19.70 -6.56
CA TYR A 922 20.74 18.94 -6.04
C TYR A 922 21.12 17.79 -5.09
N MET A 923 22.40 17.40 -5.04
CA MET A 923 22.94 16.40 -4.10
C MET A 923 23.58 17.02 -2.86
N ILE A 924 23.66 18.34 -2.77
CA ILE A 924 24.22 19.03 -1.59
C ILE A 924 23.19 19.01 -0.47
N PRO A 925 23.49 18.41 0.69
CA PRO A 925 22.56 18.37 1.81
C PRO A 925 22.15 19.77 2.30
N ALA A 926 20.86 19.95 2.56
CA ALA A 926 20.31 21.19 3.13
C ALA A 926 20.86 21.41 4.55
N HIS A 927 20.96 20.31 5.31
CA HIS A 927 21.45 20.30 6.68
C HIS A 927 22.74 19.48 6.79
N MET A 928 23.70 20.01 7.55
CA MET A 928 24.94 19.31 7.89
C MET A 928 25.16 19.40 9.38
N ILE A 929 25.24 18.25 10.05
CA ILE A 929 25.31 18.11 11.50
C ILE A 929 26.64 17.44 11.86
N GLU A 930 27.40 18.06 12.75
CA GLU A 930 28.62 17.47 13.30
C GLU A 930 28.27 16.48 14.41
N MET A 931 28.83 15.29 14.34
CA MET A 931 28.58 14.20 15.28
C MET A 931 29.81 13.96 16.15
N GLU A 932 29.62 13.98 17.47
CA GLU A 932 30.63 13.54 18.43
C GLU A 932 30.53 12.01 18.71
N ARG A 933 29.34 11.46 18.61
CA ARG A 933 29.04 10.05 18.82
C ARG A 933 27.98 9.53 17.85
N TRP A 934 28.23 8.36 17.32
CA TRP A 934 27.30 7.70 16.41
C TRP A 934 26.35 6.78 17.17
N PRO A 935 25.03 6.89 16.95
CA PRO A 935 24.08 5.94 17.50
C PRO A 935 24.24 4.59 16.78
N VAL A 936 24.33 3.51 17.57
CA VAL A 936 24.48 2.17 17.02
C VAL A 936 23.38 1.25 17.53
N THR A 937 22.93 0.37 16.65
CA THR A 937 21.99 -0.72 16.99
C THR A 937 22.68 -1.73 17.93
N PRO A 938 21.91 -2.62 18.60
CA PRO A 938 22.50 -3.70 19.41
C PRO A 938 23.47 -4.62 18.65
N SER A 939 23.37 -4.66 17.31
CA SER A 939 24.28 -5.41 16.43
C SER A 939 25.55 -4.62 16.04
N GLY A 940 25.73 -3.39 16.54
CA GLY A 940 26.89 -2.55 16.27
C GLY A 940 26.85 -1.78 14.93
N LYS A 941 25.73 -1.81 14.20
CA LYS A 941 25.54 -1.03 12.98
C LYS A 941 25.00 0.35 13.32
N LEU A 942 25.25 1.33 12.44
CA LEU A 942 24.68 2.68 12.55
C LEU A 942 23.13 2.61 12.62
N ASP A 943 22.58 3.23 13.66
CA ASP A 943 21.14 3.44 13.80
C ASP A 943 20.74 4.76 13.16
N ARG A 944 20.34 4.72 11.88
CA ARG A 944 19.94 5.91 11.12
C ARG A 944 18.70 6.60 11.69
N ASN A 945 17.81 5.85 12.34
CA ASN A 945 16.58 6.38 12.94
C ASN A 945 16.85 7.18 14.23
N ALA A 946 17.94 6.87 14.92
CA ALA A 946 18.34 7.56 16.14
C ALA A 946 19.24 8.78 15.88
N LEU A 947 19.50 9.14 14.61
CA LEU A 947 20.26 10.35 14.27
C LEU A 947 19.43 11.61 14.63
N PRO A 948 20.07 12.67 15.16
CA PRO A 948 19.38 13.87 15.64
C PRO A 948 18.66 14.62 14.50
N ALA A 949 17.52 15.23 14.82
CA ALA A 949 16.81 16.10 13.87
C ALA A 949 17.58 17.40 13.62
N PRO A 950 17.51 17.99 12.41
CA PRO A 950 18.04 19.32 12.16
C PRO A 950 17.33 20.37 13.03
N GLY A 951 18.06 21.34 13.58
CA GLY A 951 17.53 22.39 14.44
C GLY A 951 17.70 22.18 15.96
N GLY A 952 18.36 21.10 16.42
CA GLY A 952 18.75 20.93 17.83
C GLY A 952 20.11 21.59 18.12
N ALA A 953 20.17 22.48 19.08
CA ALA A 953 21.34 23.04 19.82
C ALA A 953 22.60 23.50 19.01
N ALA A 954 22.84 23.05 17.77
CA ALA A 954 24.03 23.44 16.98
C ALA A 954 23.85 24.73 16.19
N ASP A 955 22.65 25.21 15.95
CA ASP A 955 22.38 26.49 15.26
C ASP A 955 22.35 27.72 16.22
N ALA A 956 22.50 27.49 17.51
CA ALA A 956 22.48 28.57 18.52
C ALA A 956 23.70 29.49 18.50
N GLU A 957 24.80 29.09 17.86
CA GLU A 957 26.02 29.91 17.83
C GLU A 957 25.99 31.10 16.81
N THR A 958 25.02 31.13 15.91
CA THR A 958 24.89 32.21 14.92
C THR A 958 23.60 33.03 15.05
N TYR A 959 22.71 32.72 15.98
CA TYR A 959 21.52 33.49 16.18
C TYR A 959 21.83 34.85 16.80
N THR A 960 21.61 35.90 16.05
CA THR A 960 21.64 37.29 16.58
C THR A 960 20.23 37.78 16.67
N ALA A 961 19.75 38.03 17.90
CA ALA A 961 18.40 38.50 18.13
C ALA A 961 18.14 39.88 17.48
N PRO A 962 16.93 40.13 16.96
CA PRO A 962 16.55 41.44 16.45
C PRO A 962 16.74 42.55 17.51
N ARG A 963 17.38 43.65 17.12
CA ARG A 963 17.79 44.73 18.01
C ARG A 963 16.77 45.87 18.12
N ASN A 964 15.84 45.97 17.19
CA ASN A 964 14.83 47.01 17.14
C ASN A 964 13.49 46.47 16.59
N VAL A 965 12.42 47.30 16.72
CA VAL A 965 11.06 46.93 16.31
C VAL A 965 10.94 46.61 14.83
N THR A 966 11.73 47.20 13.97
CA THR A 966 11.72 46.93 12.52
C THR A 966 12.33 45.59 12.22
N GLU A 967 13.48 45.28 12.83
CA GLU A 967 14.13 43.99 12.74
C GLU A 967 13.26 42.84 13.30
N MET A 968 12.56 43.07 14.44
CA MET A 968 11.61 42.14 15.01
C MET A 968 10.44 41.83 14.04
N LYS A 969 9.86 42.85 13.43
CA LYS A 969 8.79 42.65 12.43
C LYS A 969 9.28 41.95 11.18
N LEU A 970 10.51 42.25 10.72
CA LEU A 970 11.11 41.55 9.58
C LEU A 970 11.41 40.08 9.93
N ALA A 971 12.00 39.81 11.08
CA ALA A 971 12.23 38.48 11.55
C ALA A 971 10.93 37.65 11.64
N GLN A 972 9.87 38.26 12.20
CA GLN A 972 8.57 37.62 12.31
C GLN A 972 7.90 37.37 10.94
N LEU A 973 8.02 38.29 9.98
CA LEU A 973 7.59 38.07 8.62
C LEU A 973 8.38 36.94 7.94
N TRP A 974 9.67 36.86 8.18
CA TRP A 974 10.50 35.76 7.67
C TRP A 974 10.18 34.43 8.34
N GLU A 975 9.91 34.40 9.65
CA GLU A 975 9.42 33.21 10.36
C GLU A 975 8.09 32.70 9.79
N ASP A 976 7.16 33.62 9.53
CA ASP A 976 5.85 33.28 8.92
C ASP A 976 5.99 32.73 7.49
N VAL A 977 6.94 33.27 6.71
CA VAL A 977 7.20 32.84 5.31
C VAL A 977 7.97 31.53 5.26
N LEU A 978 9.05 31.43 6.07
CA LEU A 978 9.96 30.28 6.05
C LEU A 978 9.45 29.09 6.89
N LYS A 979 8.44 29.33 7.75
CA LYS A 979 7.93 28.36 8.74
C LYS A 979 9.02 27.71 9.61
N ASN A 980 10.14 28.39 9.73
CA ASN A 980 11.30 28.04 10.54
C ASN A 980 11.58 29.17 11.52
N GLY A 981 11.69 28.90 12.81
CA GLY A 981 12.04 29.91 13.81
C GLY A 981 13.16 29.44 14.72
N PRO A 982 13.81 30.34 15.47
CA PRO A 982 13.76 31.79 15.30
C PRO A 982 14.71 32.30 14.19
N VAL A 983 14.26 33.29 13.44
CA VAL A 983 15.08 33.96 12.41
C VAL A 983 15.89 35.06 13.05
N GLY A 984 17.22 34.97 12.98
CA GLY A 984 18.15 36.03 13.42
C GLY A 984 18.43 37.06 12.34
N ILE A 985 19.12 38.15 12.72
CA ILE A 985 19.60 39.21 11.82
C ILE A 985 21.04 38.97 11.40
#